data_955b25b2d4267066b6f09f52303505b8
#
_entry.id   955b25b2d4267066b6f09f52303505b8
#
_cell.length_a   1.000
_cell.length_b   1.000
_cell.length_c   1.000
_cell.angle_alpha   90.00
_cell.angle_beta   90.00
_cell.angle_gamma   90.00
#
_symmetry.space_group_name_H-M   'P 1'
#
loop_
_entity.id
_entity.type
_entity.pdbx_description
1 polymer ?
#
loop_
_entity_poly.entity_id
_entity_poly.type
_entity_poly.pdbx_seq_one_letter_code
_entity_poly.pdbx_strand_id
1 'polypeptide(L)'
;MLNAAALLLALLCAANAAAAADLADKLRDDSELSQFYSLLESNQIANSTLSLRSCTIFVPTNEAFQRYKSKTAHVLYHITTEAYTQKRLPNTVSSDMAGNPPLYITKNSNGDIFVNNARIIPSLSVETNNDGKRQIMHIIDEVLEPLTVKAGHSDTPSNPNALKFLQKAEEFNVDNIGVRTYRTQVTMAKKESVYDAAGQHTFLVPVDEGFKLTARSSLVDAKVIDGHVIPNTVIFTAAAQHDDPKTSAAFEDLLKVTVSFFKQKNGKMYVKSNTIVGDAKHREGVVLAEIVKANIPVSNGVVHLIHRPLMIIDTTVTQFLQENAENGALRKFYEVIMDNGGAVLDDINSLSEVTILAPSNEAWNSSNINNVLRDRNKMRQILNMHIIKDRLNVDKIRQKNANLIAQVPTVNNNTFLYFNVRGEGSDTVITVEGGGVNATVVQADVAQTNGFVHIIDHVLGVPYTTVLGKLESDPMMSDTYKMGKFSHFNDQLNNTQRRFTYFVPRDKGWQKTELDYPSAHKKLFMQDFAYHSKSILERHLAISDKEYTMKDLVKFSQESGSVVLPTFRDSLSIRVEEEAGHLHDEYASHEWTGYVIIWNYKKINVYRPDVECTNGIIHVIDYPLLEEKDVVVAGGSYLPESSICIILANLIMITVAKFLN
;
A
#
# COMPACT_ATOMS: atom_id res chain seq x y z
N MET A 1 -6.63 52.22 -54.78
CA MET A 1 -6.50 50.80 -54.46
C MET A 1 -5.05 50.29 -54.34
N LEU A 2 -4.05 50.92 -54.92
CA LEU A 2 -2.65 50.51 -54.77
C LEU A 2 -2.04 50.75 -53.39
N ASN A 3 -2.49 51.76 -52.63
CA ASN A 3 -1.92 52.12 -51.33
C ASN A 3 -2.40 51.20 -50.19
N ALA A 4 -3.57 50.59 -50.33
CA ALA A 4 -4.08 49.66 -49.28
C ALA A 4 -3.39 48.30 -49.35
N ALA A 5 -3.07 47.83 -50.58
CA ALA A 5 -2.34 46.57 -50.76
C ALA A 5 -0.87 46.65 -50.31
N ALA A 6 -0.21 47.82 -50.52
CA ALA A 6 1.14 48.05 -50.06
C ALA A 6 1.21 48.15 -48.50
N LEU A 7 0.18 48.77 -47.89
CA LEU A 7 0.09 48.86 -46.43
C LEU A 7 -0.22 47.49 -45.80
N LEU A 8 -1.07 46.64 -46.47
CA LEU A 8 -1.34 45.28 -46.01
C LEU A 8 -0.11 44.37 -46.17
N LEU A 9 0.66 44.55 -47.27
CA LEU A 9 1.91 43.83 -47.48
C LEU A 9 2.99 44.24 -46.45
N ALA A 10 3.07 45.55 -46.15
CA ALA A 10 3.98 46.05 -45.12
C ALA A 10 3.57 45.60 -43.71
N LEU A 11 2.26 45.54 -43.40
CA LEU A 11 1.75 44.97 -42.15
C LEU A 11 1.92 43.47 -42.07
N LEU A 12 1.78 42.73 -43.18
CA LEU A 12 2.09 41.28 -43.25
C LEU A 12 3.60 41.03 -43.17
N CYS A 13 4.44 41.86 -43.75
CA CYS A 13 5.89 41.79 -43.56
C CYS A 13 6.32 42.21 -42.16
N ALA A 14 5.68 43.20 -41.55
CA ALA A 14 5.95 43.58 -40.16
C ALA A 14 5.41 42.54 -39.14
N ALA A 15 4.32 41.86 -39.46
CA ALA A 15 3.81 40.74 -38.64
C ALA A 15 4.69 39.47 -38.76
N ASN A 16 5.40 39.30 -39.92
CA ASN A 16 6.41 38.23 -40.08
C ASN A 16 7.81 38.62 -39.58
N ALA A 17 8.03 39.90 -39.25
CA ALA A 17 9.28 40.41 -38.68
C ALA A 17 9.22 40.67 -37.17
N ALA A 18 8.28 40.05 -36.46
CA ALA A 18 8.52 39.70 -35.08
C ALA A 18 9.61 38.63 -35.12
N ALA A 19 10.89 39.05 -35.02
CA ALA A 19 12.04 38.16 -34.94
C ALA A 19 11.69 37.08 -33.94
N ALA A 20 11.63 35.84 -34.40
CA ALA A 20 11.39 34.71 -33.49
C ALA A 20 12.53 34.80 -32.47
N ALA A 21 12.18 35.11 -31.22
CA ALA A 21 13.17 35.27 -30.17
C ALA A 21 14.02 33.99 -30.14
N ASP A 22 15.33 34.14 -30.15
CA ASP A 22 16.27 33.01 -30.09
C ASP A 22 16.03 32.25 -28.79
N LEU A 23 16.33 30.96 -28.74
CA LEU A 23 16.17 30.13 -27.55
C LEU A 23 17.01 30.74 -26.40
N ALA A 24 18.18 31.29 -26.68
CA ALA A 24 19.03 31.96 -25.71
C ALA A 24 18.36 33.20 -25.09
N ASP A 25 17.61 33.98 -25.87
CA ASP A 25 16.86 35.12 -25.38
C ASP A 25 15.74 34.70 -24.45
N LYS A 26 15.01 33.63 -24.80
CA LYS A 26 13.95 33.07 -23.95
C LYS A 26 14.48 32.51 -22.62
N LEU A 27 15.66 31.89 -22.63
CA LEU A 27 16.34 31.42 -21.41
C LEU A 27 16.80 32.57 -20.52
N ARG A 28 17.32 33.63 -21.12
CA ARG A 28 17.79 34.83 -20.40
C ARG A 28 16.63 35.57 -19.73
N ASP A 29 15.51 35.69 -20.44
CA ASP A 29 14.37 36.51 -20.01
C ASP A 29 13.49 35.76 -18.98
N ASP A 30 13.68 34.47 -18.79
CA ASP A 30 12.94 33.68 -17.79
C ASP A 30 13.71 33.62 -16.45
N SER A 31 13.16 34.31 -15.45
CA SER A 31 13.75 34.40 -14.10
C SER A 31 13.86 33.04 -13.42
N GLU A 32 12.95 32.06 -13.71
CA GLU A 32 12.94 30.73 -13.12
C GLU A 32 14.03 29.82 -13.69
N LEU A 33 14.72 30.22 -14.76
CA LEU A 33 15.76 29.45 -15.43
C LEU A 33 17.15 30.10 -15.30
N SER A 34 17.27 31.18 -14.53
CA SER A 34 18.47 32.06 -14.45
C SER A 34 19.73 31.30 -14.02
N GLN A 35 19.63 30.29 -13.16
CA GLN A 35 20.79 29.49 -12.73
C GLN A 35 21.36 28.65 -13.88
N PHE A 36 20.49 28.01 -14.66
CA PHE A 36 20.94 27.28 -15.84
C PHE A 36 21.50 28.20 -16.92
N TYR A 37 20.87 29.37 -17.15
CA TYR A 37 21.38 30.37 -18.08
C TYR A 37 22.79 30.82 -17.71
N SER A 38 23.08 31.10 -16.44
CA SER A 38 24.41 31.45 -15.96
C SER A 38 25.46 30.37 -16.24
N LEU A 39 25.11 29.06 -16.06
CA LEU A 39 25.97 27.94 -16.40
C LEU A 39 26.22 27.85 -17.91
N LEU A 40 25.21 28.06 -18.72
CA LEU A 40 25.31 28.04 -20.18
C LEU A 40 26.19 29.17 -20.67
N GLU A 41 26.03 30.41 -20.17
CA GLU A 41 26.81 31.57 -20.52
C GLU A 41 28.29 31.41 -20.14
N SER A 42 28.57 30.78 -19.02
CA SER A 42 29.95 30.51 -18.58
C SER A 42 30.66 29.39 -19.37
N ASN A 43 29.91 28.60 -20.16
CA ASN A 43 30.47 27.52 -20.98
C ASN A 43 30.49 27.85 -22.45
N GLN A 44 31.66 28.16 -22.99
CA GLN A 44 31.83 28.59 -24.35
C GLN A 44 31.33 27.59 -25.40
N ILE A 45 31.47 26.29 -25.18
CA ILE A 45 31.00 25.24 -26.09
C ILE A 45 29.48 25.17 -26.09
N ALA A 46 28.83 25.18 -24.92
CA ALA A 46 27.38 25.17 -24.79
C ALA A 46 26.75 26.39 -25.46
N ASN A 47 27.34 27.58 -25.23
CA ASN A 47 26.89 28.84 -25.86
C ASN A 47 27.04 28.78 -27.37
N SER A 48 28.15 28.26 -27.89
CA SER A 48 28.36 28.07 -29.34
C SER A 48 27.40 27.08 -29.95
N THR A 49 27.08 25.97 -29.25
CA THR A 49 26.11 24.99 -29.72
C THR A 49 24.74 25.63 -29.85
N LEU A 50 24.30 26.39 -28.87
CA LEU A 50 23.03 27.13 -28.91
C LEU A 50 22.98 28.18 -30.03
N SER A 51 24.07 28.87 -30.26
CA SER A 51 24.12 29.94 -31.30
C SER A 51 24.16 29.36 -32.72
N LEU A 52 24.74 28.17 -32.92
CA LEU A 52 25.12 27.70 -34.27
C LEU A 52 24.44 26.44 -34.75
N ARG A 53 23.82 25.64 -33.87
CA ARG A 53 23.33 24.29 -34.19
C ARG A 53 21.86 24.06 -33.87
N SER A 54 21.26 23.09 -34.58
CA SER A 54 20.01 22.47 -34.13
C SER A 54 20.28 21.63 -32.90
N CYS A 55 19.46 21.73 -31.87
CA CYS A 55 19.68 21.02 -30.60
C CYS A 55 18.40 20.85 -29.81
N THR A 56 18.44 19.95 -28.84
CA THR A 56 17.48 19.90 -27.73
C THR A 56 18.20 20.21 -26.44
N ILE A 57 17.61 21.07 -25.63
CA ILE A 57 18.13 21.39 -24.29
C ILE A 57 17.12 20.97 -23.23
N PHE A 58 17.61 20.28 -22.21
CA PHE A 58 16.88 19.97 -21.01
C PHE A 58 17.26 20.94 -19.90
N VAL A 59 16.35 21.86 -19.55
CA VAL A 59 16.65 23.01 -18.69
C VAL A 59 16.05 22.80 -17.29
N PRO A 60 16.89 22.60 -16.27
CA PRO A 60 16.42 22.52 -14.88
C PRO A 60 15.92 23.87 -14.39
N THR A 61 14.83 23.86 -13.62
CA THR A 61 14.34 25.04 -12.91
C THR A 61 15.29 25.47 -11.80
N ASN A 62 15.21 26.71 -11.34
CA ASN A 62 15.97 27.18 -10.18
C ASN A 62 15.66 26.34 -8.92
N GLU A 63 14.42 25.86 -8.76
CA GLU A 63 14.05 24.95 -7.68
C GLU A 63 14.80 23.60 -7.77
N ALA A 64 15.02 23.08 -8.98
CA ALA A 64 15.82 21.87 -9.19
C ALA A 64 17.26 22.06 -8.69
N PHE A 65 17.86 23.24 -8.94
CA PHE A 65 19.20 23.56 -8.43
C PHE A 65 19.25 23.68 -6.91
N GLN A 66 18.21 24.17 -6.24
CA GLN A 66 18.15 24.23 -4.78
C GLN A 66 18.20 22.83 -4.14
N ARG A 67 17.64 21.85 -4.82
CA ARG A 67 17.67 20.44 -4.38
C ARG A 67 18.94 19.70 -4.77
N TYR A 68 19.71 20.23 -5.71
CA TYR A 68 20.92 19.62 -6.24
C TYR A 68 22.07 19.76 -5.25
N LYS A 69 22.60 18.62 -4.78
CA LYS A 69 23.63 18.57 -3.72
C LYS A 69 25.07 18.61 -4.25
N SER A 70 25.28 18.30 -5.52
CA SER A 70 26.61 18.33 -6.13
C SER A 70 27.10 19.77 -6.35
N LYS A 71 28.40 20.00 -6.29
CA LYS A 71 28.99 21.32 -6.46
C LYS A 71 29.13 21.74 -7.91
N THR A 72 29.09 20.81 -8.85
CA THR A 72 29.37 21.07 -10.28
C THR A 72 28.25 20.50 -11.16
N ALA A 73 27.43 21.36 -11.74
CA ALA A 73 26.48 20.96 -12.77
C ALA A 73 27.16 20.96 -14.15
N HIS A 74 26.90 19.95 -14.94
CA HIS A 74 27.53 19.76 -16.26
C HIS A 74 26.56 20.17 -17.37
N VAL A 75 26.65 21.42 -17.84
CA VAL A 75 25.71 21.98 -18.84
C VAL A 75 25.66 21.17 -20.15
N LEU A 76 26.80 20.65 -20.64
CA LEU A 76 26.86 19.85 -21.87
C LEU A 76 26.12 18.51 -21.75
N TYR A 77 25.90 17.99 -20.52
CA TYR A 77 25.08 16.81 -20.30
C TYR A 77 23.58 17.06 -20.47
N HIS A 78 23.17 18.33 -20.49
CA HIS A 78 21.78 18.77 -20.71
C HIS A 78 21.48 19.10 -22.18
N ILE A 79 22.45 18.99 -23.09
CA ILE A 79 22.33 19.37 -24.49
C ILE A 79 22.50 18.14 -25.38
N THR A 80 21.67 18.02 -26.42
CA THR A 80 21.85 17.05 -27.50
C THR A 80 21.94 17.74 -28.84
N THR A 81 22.62 17.12 -29.79
CA THR A 81 22.90 17.73 -31.13
C THR A 81 21.74 17.61 -32.13
N GLU A 82 20.60 17.08 -31.72
CA GLU A 82 19.40 16.95 -32.57
C GLU A 82 18.18 17.55 -31.90
N ALA A 83 17.23 18.04 -32.71
CA ALA A 83 16.03 18.71 -32.25
C ALA A 83 14.86 17.70 -32.09
N TYR A 84 14.54 17.35 -30.86
CA TYR A 84 13.50 16.39 -30.51
C TYR A 84 12.33 17.05 -29.78
N THR A 85 11.15 17.07 -30.41
CA THR A 85 9.91 17.38 -29.68
C THR A 85 9.55 16.25 -28.71
N GLN A 86 8.73 16.51 -27.68
CA GLN A 86 8.29 15.48 -26.73
C GLN A 86 7.73 14.22 -27.40
N LYS A 87 7.01 14.38 -28.53
CA LYS A 87 6.42 13.26 -29.29
C LYS A 87 7.45 12.43 -30.05
N ARG A 88 8.62 13.00 -30.35
CA ARG A 88 9.67 12.40 -31.16
C ARG A 88 10.93 12.03 -30.38
N LEU A 89 10.93 12.22 -29.06
CA LEU A 89 12.04 11.79 -28.21
C LEU A 89 12.22 10.28 -28.33
N PRO A 90 13.38 9.80 -28.79
CA PRO A 90 13.70 8.36 -28.79
C PRO A 90 14.01 7.89 -27.38
N ASN A 91 14.04 6.57 -27.13
CA ASN A 91 14.33 6.02 -25.79
C ASN A 91 15.72 6.37 -25.26
N THR A 92 16.65 6.74 -26.14
CA THR A 92 18.01 7.16 -25.76
C THR A 92 18.48 8.25 -26.71
N VAL A 93 19.07 9.30 -26.15
CA VAL A 93 19.74 10.36 -26.90
C VAL A 93 21.16 10.55 -26.38
N SER A 94 22.11 10.88 -27.27
CA SER A 94 23.48 11.19 -26.88
C SER A 94 23.59 12.64 -26.43
N SER A 95 24.24 12.90 -25.30
CA SER A 95 24.54 14.26 -24.87
C SER A 95 25.73 14.86 -25.66
N ASP A 96 25.83 16.18 -25.67
CA ASP A 96 26.97 16.93 -26.30
C ASP A 96 28.23 16.93 -25.40
N MET A 97 28.19 16.18 -24.32
CA MET A 97 29.29 16.02 -23.39
C MET A 97 30.38 15.10 -23.97
N ALA A 98 31.63 15.32 -23.59
CA ALA A 98 32.76 14.46 -23.99
C ALA A 98 32.50 12.99 -23.68
N GLY A 99 32.68 12.12 -24.68
CA GLY A 99 32.35 10.68 -24.60
C GLY A 99 30.88 10.36 -24.83
N ASN A 100 30.06 11.36 -25.14
CA ASN A 100 28.64 11.26 -25.50
C ASN A 100 27.82 10.37 -24.54
N PRO A 101 27.87 10.59 -23.20
CA PRO A 101 27.12 9.78 -22.28
C PRO A 101 25.63 9.87 -22.59
N PRO A 102 24.89 8.73 -22.59
CA PRO A 102 23.51 8.72 -22.99
C PRO A 102 22.59 9.38 -21.96
N LEU A 103 21.51 9.95 -22.46
CA LEU A 103 20.33 10.34 -21.72
C LEU A 103 19.21 9.36 -22.04
N TYR A 104 18.64 8.74 -21.05
CA TYR A 104 17.59 7.74 -21.19
C TYR A 104 16.22 8.40 -21.05
N ILE A 105 15.36 8.21 -22.03
CA ILE A 105 14.01 8.76 -22.07
C ILE A 105 13.03 7.66 -21.68
N THR A 106 12.29 7.85 -20.60
CA THR A 106 11.29 6.90 -20.12
C THR A 106 9.93 7.56 -20.02
N LYS A 107 8.87 6.75 -20.10
CA LYS A 107 7.48 7.19 -19.94
C LYS A 107 6.82 6.32 -18.87
N ASN A 108 6.13 6.97 -17.94
CA ASN A 108 5.34 6.24 -16.96
C ASN A 108 3.91 5.95 -17.48
N SER A 109 3.11 5.20 -16.73
CA SER A 109 1.72 4.86 -17.07
C SER A 109 0.80 6.10 -17.15
N ASN A 110 1.15 7.18 -16.45
CA ASN A 110 0.39 8.43 -16.47
C ASN A 110 0.68 9.30 -17.70
N GLY A 111 1.65 8.88 -18.54
CA GLY A 111 2.07 9.62 -19.71
C GLY A 111 3.14 10.68 -19.44
N ASP A 112 3.65 10.80 -18.19
CA ASP A 112 4.77 11.68 -17.89
C ASP A 112 6.04 11.16 -18.57
N ILE A 113 6.83 12.08 -19.08
CA ILE A 113 8.11 11.80 -19.76
C ILE A 113 9.25 12.22 -18.85
N PHE A 114 10.22 11.33 -18.73
CA PHE A 114 11.43 11.55 -17.93
C PHE A 114 12.66 11.48 -18.83
N VAL A 115 13.64 12.33 -18.52
CA VAL A 115 15.00 12.23 -19.03
C VAL A 115 15.89 11.83 -17.84
N ASN A 116 16.47 10.64 -17.88
CA ASN A 116 17.05 10.00 -16.70
C ASN A 116 16.05 10.04 -15.52
N ASN A 117 16.39 10.68 -14.41
CA ASN A 117 15.50 10.83 -13.27
C ASN A 117 14.61 12.08 -13.30
N ALA A 118 14.88 13.04 -14.22
CA ALA A 118 14.20 14.32 -14.28
C ALA A 118 12.91 14.24 -15.10
N ARG A 119 11.79 14.71 -14.56
CA ARG A 119 10.51 14.79 -15.28
C ARG A 119 10.49 16.04 -16.17
N ILE A 120 10.06 15.85 -17.42
CA ILE A 120 9.80 16.96 -18.34
C ILE A 120 8.46 17.60 -17.97
N ILE A 121 8.43 18.94 -17.84
CA ILE A 121 7.23 19.73 -17.58
C ILE A 121 6.58 20.07 -18.93
N PRO A 122 5.47 19.41 -19.33
CA PRO A 122 4.98 19.48 -20.72
C PRO A 122 4.52 20.87 -21.15
N SER A 123 3.93 21.64 -20.23
CA SER A 123 3.37 22.97 -20.51
C SER A 123 4.41 24.05 -20.79
N LEU A 124 5.69 23.76 -20.52
CA LEU A 124 6.79 24.72 -20.59
C LEU A 124 7.80 24.40 -21.70
N SER A 125 7.52 23.40 -22.56
CA SER A 125 8.40 23.10 -23.69
C SER A 125 8.26 24.16 -24.79
N VAL A 126 9.40 24.66 -25.32
CA VAL A 126 9.48 25.70 -26.32
C VAL A 126 10.21 25.18 -27.55
N GLU A 127 9.70 25.54 -28.74
CA GLU A 127 10.35 25.28 -30.04
C GLU A 127 10.65 26.61 -30.74
N THR A 128 11.85 26.71 -31.28
CA THR A 128 12.27 27.84 -32.15
C THR A 128 12.82 27.29 -33.46
N ASN A 129 12.64 28.03 -34.54
CA ASN A 129 13.21 27.73 -35.86
C ASN A 129 13.70 29.01 -36.48
N ASN A 130 14.99 29.32 -36.31
CA ASN A 130 15.66 30.50 -36.83
C ASN A 130 16.71 30.10 -37.87
N ASP A 131 16.65 30.65 -39.08
CA ASP A 131 17.61 30.41 -40.16
C ASP A 131 17.87 28.93 -40.47
N GLY A 132 16.83 28.09 -40.40
CA GLY A 132 16.94 26.65 -40.62
C GLY A 132 17.49 25.85 -39.41
N LYS A 133 17.77 26.51 -38.30
CA LYS A 133 18.18 25.85 -37.03
C LYS A 133 16.95 25.63 -36.18
N ARG A 134 16.64 24.35 -35.97
CA ARG A 134 15.54 23.95 -35.12
C ARG A 134 16.06 23.66 -33.73
N GLN A 135 15.56 24.38 -32.74
CA GLN A 135 15.97 24.24 -31.34
C GLN A 135 14.75 23.97 -30.44
N ILE A 136 14.91 23.08 -29.52
CA ILE A 136 13.84 22.67 -28.60
C ILE A 136 14.34 22.74 -27.18
N MET A 137 13.57 23.38 -26.32
CA MET A 137 13.80 23.47 -24.89
C MET A 137 12.73 22.64 -24.17
N HIS A 138 13.17 21.73 -23.33
CA HIS A 138 12.31 21.03 -22.37
C HIS A 138 12.72 21.44 -20.96
N ILE A 139 11.78 21.98 -20.20
CA ILE A 139 12.01 22.32 -18.80
C ILE A 139 11.84 21.06 -17.97
N ILE A 140 12.78 20.83 -17.05
CA ILE A 140 12.86 19.64 -16.21
C ILE A 140 12.92 20.01 -14.73
N ASP A 141 12.44 19.10 -13.86
CA ASP A 141 12.34 19.32 -12.41
C ASP A 141 13.57 18.88 -11.62
N GLU A 142 14.59 18.26 -12.25
CA GLU A 142 15.85 17.90 -11.61
C GLU A 142 17.06 18.25 -12.51
N VAL A 143 18.25 18.43 -11.90
CA VAL A 143 19.51 18.61 -12.61
C VAL A 143 20.03 17.24 -13.05
N LEU A 144 20.40 17.09 -14.32
CA LEU A 144 20.97 15.85 -14.86
C LEU A 144 22.41 15.68 -14.39
N GLU A 145 22.70 14.56 -13.77
CA GLU A 145 24.01 14.26 -13.21
C GLU A 145 24.67 13.09 -13.98
N PRO A 146 25.79 13.33 -14.69
CA PRO A 146 26.59 12.27 -15.31
C PRO A 146 27.43 11.54 -14.25
N LEU A 147 27.86 10.32 -14.53
CA LEU A 147 28.86 9.67 -13.71
C LEU A 147 30.22 10.37 -13.85
N THR A 148 30.87 10.68 -12.73
CA THR A 148 32.16 11.35 -12.68
C THR A 148 33.21 10.52 -11.97
N VAL A 149 34.47 10.70 -12.35
CA VAL A 149 35.64 10.08 -11.72
C VAL A 149 36.22 11.05 -10.68
N LYS A 150 36.66 10.53 -9.56
CA LYS A 150 37.43 11.26 -8.52
C LYS A 150 38.78 11.67 -9.07
N ALA A 151 38.96 12.88 -9.56
CA ALA A 151 40.19 13.38 -10.13
C ALA A 151 40.61 14.68 -9.43
N GLY A 152 41.36 14.58 -8.33
CA GLY A 152 41.98 15.73 -7.65
C GLY A 152 40.95 16.79 -7.22
N HIS A 153 41.02 17.99 -7.84
CA HIS A 153 40.16 19.12 -7.51
C HIS A 153 38.95 19.29 -8.45
N SER A 154 38.83 18.48 -9.51
CA SER A 154 37.69 18.55 -10.46
C SER A 154 37.19 17.16 -10.81
N ASP A 155 35.85 17.00 -10.73
CA ASP A 155 35.16 15.79 -11.15
C ASP A 155 35.15 15.69 -12.67
N THR A 156 35.82 14.69 -13.24
CA THR A 156 35.82 14.46 -14.69
C THR A 156 34.70 13.51 -15.09
N PRO A 157 33.86 13.89 -16.08
CA PRO A 157 32.81 13.00 -16.58
C PRO A 157 33.38 11.70 -17.17
N SER A 158 32.64 10.64 -16.98
CA SER A 158 32.99 9.32 -17.48
C SER A 158 31.75 8.58 -18.01
N ASN A 159 31.93 7.75 -19.03
CA ASN A 159 30.84 6.98 -19.63
C ASN A 159 31.20 5.48 -19.70
N PRO A 160 31.41 4.79 -18.55
CA PRO A 160 31.65 3.36 -18.55
C PRO A 160 30.36 2.59 -18.83
N ASN A 161 30.47 1.34 -19.32
CA ASN A 161 29.38 0.38 -19.19
C ASN A 161 29.31 -0.18 -17.74
N ALA A 162 28.26 -0.95 -17.43
CA ALA A 162 28.07 -1.49 -16.08
C ALA A 162 29.21 -2.40 -15.62
N LEU A 163 29.86 -3.16 -16.53
CA LEU A 163 31.01 -3.99 -16.19
C LEU A 163 32.22 -3.12 -15.75
N LYS A 164 32.56 -2.11 -16.54
CA LYS A 164 33.66 -1.20 -16.19
C LYS A 164 33.36 -0.43 -14.90
N PHE A 165 32.09 -0.02 -14.71
CA PHE A 165 31.65 0.57 -13.46
C PHE A 165 31.90 -0.40 -12.29
N LEU A 166 31.45 -1.66 -12.39
CA LEU A 166 31.63 -2.67 -11.33
C LEU A 166 33.11 -2.94 -11.05
N GLN A 167 33.96 -2.98 -12.10
CA GLN A 167 35.40 -3.23 -11.97
C GLN A 167 36.14 -2.09 -11.25
N LYS A 168 35.69 -0.85 -11.41
CA LYS A 168 36.39 0.37 -10.99
C LYS A 168 35.50 1.29 -10.11
N ALA A 169 34.53 0.73 -9.40
CA ALA A 169 33.53 1.51 -8.63
C ALA A 169 34.20 2.51 -7.65
N GLU A 170 35.37 2.17 -7.12
CA GLU A 170 36.11 3.00 -6.18
C GLU A 170 36.71 4.29 -6.81
N GLU A 171 36.87 4.31 -8.17
CA GLU A 171 37.35 5.46 -8.91
C GLU A 171 36.24 6.50 -9.14
N PHE A 172 34.95 6.11 -9.04
CA PHE A 172 33.81 6.98 -9.32
C PHE A 172 33.28 7.70 -8.07
N ASN A 173 32.57 8.81 -8.30
CA ASN A 173 31.91 9.60 -7.26
C ASN A 173 30.57 8.94 -6.87
N VAL A 174 30.62 7.86 -6.09
CA VAL A 174 29.48 7.11 -5.59
C VAL A 174 29.49 7.02 -4.06
N ASP A 175 29.71 8.15 -3.39
CA ASP A 175 29.69 8.32 -1.93
C ASP A 175 30.63 7.36 -1.17
N ASN A 176 31.74 6.93 -1.80
CA ASN A 176 32.71 5.96 -1.28
C ASN A 176 32.13 4.58 -0.94
N ILE A 177 31.02 4.20 -1.57
CA ILE A 177 30.37 2.91 -1.37
C ILE A 177 31.18 1.82 -2.08
N GLY A 178 31.55 0.75 -1.36
CA GLY A 178 32.29 -0.39 -1.90
C GLY A 178 31.38 -1.47 -2.45
N VAL A 179 31.82 -2.12 -3.54
CA VAL A 179 31.11 -3.25 -4.19
C VAL A 179 32.04 -4.42 -4.51
N ARG A 180 33.17 -4.52 -3.80
CA ARG A 180 34.22 -5.49 -4.07
C ARG A 180 33.79 -6.94 -3.92
N THR A 181 33.00 -7.21 -2.89
CA THR A 181 32.50 -8.55 -2.60
C THR A 181 31.63 -9.04 -3.75
N TYR A 182 30.68 -8.23 -4.19
CA TYR A 182 29.82 -8.60 -5.30
C TYR A 182 30.58 -8.75 -6.63
N ARG A 183 31.47 -7.82 -6.93
CA ARG A 183 32.38 -7.92 -8.09
C ARG A 183 33.14 -9.25 -8.11
N THR A 184 33.70 -9.66 -6.97
CA THR A 184 34.40 -10.94 -6.86
C THR A 184 33.47 -12.12 -7.18
N GLN A 185 32.22 -12.11 -6.70
CA GLN A 185 31.26 -13.17 -7.00
C GLN A 185 30.88 -13.19 -8.50
N VAL A 186 30.69 -12.04 -9.14
CA VAL A 186 30.43 -11.95 -10.60
C VAL A 186 31.56 -12.58 -11.39
N THR A 187 32.84 -12.30 -11.03
CA THR A 187 34.03 -12.88 -11.68
C THR A 187 34.14 -14.39 -11.42
N MET A 188 33.94 -14.83 -10.18
CA MET A 188 33.99 -16.24 -9.82
C MET A 188 32.90 -17.07 -10.55
N ALA A 189 31.69 -16.51 -10.70
CA ALA A 189 30.60 -17.12 -11.44
C ALA A 189 30.72 -17.00 -12.96
N LYS A 190 31.73 -16.28 -13.49
CA LYS A 190 31.98 -16.00 -14.91
C LYS A 190 30.76 -15.31 -15.58
N LYS A 191 30.19 -14.34 -14.89
CA LYS A 191 28.98 -13.59 -15.29
C LYS A 191 29.26 -12.14 -15.73
N GLU A 192 30.52 -11.81 -16.03
CA GLU A 192 30.90 -10.47 -16.50
C GLU A 192 30.14 -10.06 -17.77
N SER A 193 29.85 -11.02 -18.66
CA SER A 193 29.13 -10.76 -19.90
C SER A 193 27.73 -10.17 -19.71
N VAL A 194 27.07 -10.43 -18.58
CA VAL A 194 25.75 -9.88 -18.29
C VAL A 194 25.84 -8.37 -18.05
N TYR A 195 26.96 -7.88 -17.45
CA TYR A 195 27.21 -6.46 -17.21
C TYR A 195 27.83 -5.74 -18.42
N ASP A 196 28.46 -6.52 -19.31
CA ASP A 196 29.04 -6.00 -20.57
C ASP A 196 28.05 -5.98 -21.72
N ALA A 197 26.89 -6.60 -21.56
CA ALA A 197 25.86 -6.71 -22.59
C ALA A 197 25.46 -5.34 -23.14
N ALA A 198 25.42 -5.23 -24.48
CA ALA A 198 24.88 -4.04 -25.12
C ALA A 198 23.37 -3.96 -24.93
N GLY A 199 22.82 -2.76 -24.85
CA GLY A 199 21.39 -2.54 -24.70
C GLY A 199 21.08 -1.46 -23.66
N GLN A 200 19.91 -1.58 -23.06
CA GLN A 200 19.39 -0.63 -22.05
C GLN A 200 18.90 -1.45 -20.87
N HIS A 201 19.72 -1.59 -19.84
CA HIS A 201 19.46 -2.49 -18.72
C HIS A 201 19.39 -1.73 -17.40
N THR A 202 18.75 -2.32 -16.39
CA THR A 202 18.85 -1.87 -15.01
C THR A 202 19.67 -2.89 -14.22
N PHE A 203 20.71 -2.42 -13.55
CA PHE A 203 21.62 -3.24 -12.77
C PHE A 203 21.47 -2.90 -11.29
N LEU A 204 21.26 -3.93 -10.48
CA LEU A 204 21.14 -3.84 -9.02
C LEU A 204 22.42 -4.40 -8.41
N VAL A 205 23.25 -3.55 -7.82
CA VAL A 205 24.59 -3.95 -7.35
C VAL A 205 24.62 -3.89 -5.83
N PRO A 206 24.71 -5.04 -5.13
CA PRO A 206 24.81 -5.08 -3.68
C PRO A 206 26.12 -4.47 -3.19
N VAL A 207 26.04 -3.67 -2.12
CA VAL A 207 27.20 -3.05 -1.47
C VAL A 207 27.89 -4.00 -0.51
N ASP A 208 29.15 -3.73 -0.17
CA ASP A 208 29.97 -4.60 0.69
C ASP A 208 29.36 -4.81 2.09
N GLU A 209 28.67 -3.79 2.63
CA GLU A 209 27.94 -3.87 3.91
C GLU A 209 26.90 -4.98 3.93
N GLY A 210 26.25 -5.26 2.80
CA GLY A 210 25.24 -6.31 2.66
C GLY A 210 25.80 -7.73 2.81
N PHE A 211 27.11 -7.89 2.81
CA PHE A 211 27.81 -9.17 2.94
C PHE A 211 28.47 -9.39 4.31
N LYS A 212 28.18 -8.54 5.30
CA LYS A 212 28.73 -8.68 6.66
C LYS A 212 28.34 -10.00 7.36
N LEU A 213 27.22 -10.61 6.99
CA LEU A 213 26.90 -11.96 7.39
C LEU A 213 27.75 -12.95 6.58
N THR A 214 28.59 -13.71 7.24
CA THR A 214 29.71 -14.48 6.68
C THR A 214 29.33 -15.53 5.64
N ALA A 215 28.12 -16.06 5.66
CA ALA A 215 27.68 -17.08 4.70
C ALA A 215 27.06 -16.51 3.42
N ARG A 216 26.65 -15.23 3.43
CA ARG A 216 25.83 -14.63 2.33
C ARG A 216 26.58 -14.57 1.01
N SER A 217 27.87 -14.29 1.01
CA SER A 217 28.67 -14.24 -0.21
C SER A 217 28.74 -15.57 -0.94
N SER A 218 28.77 -16.69 -0.23
CA SER A 218 28.81 -18.04 -0.82
C SER A 218 27.50 -18.48 -1.46
N LEU A 219 26.39 -17.77 -1.18
CA LEU A 219 25.09 -18.01 -1.75
C LEU A 219 24.84 -17.24 -3.06
N VAL A 220 25.77 -16.34 -3.44
CA VAL A 220 25.69 -15.59 -4.70
C VAL A 220 26.23 -16.46 -5.82
N ASP A 221 25.38 -17.18 -6.49
CA ASP A 221 25.70 -17.96 -7.68
C ASP A 221 25.31 -17.26 -8.99
N ALA A 222 25.45 -17.95 -10.12
CA ALA A 222 25.14 -17.39 -11.43
C ALA A 222 23.68 -16.96 -11.59
N LYS A 223 22.72 -17.68 -11.00
CA LYS A 223 21.29 -17.35 -11.06
C LYS A 223 20.95 -16.14 -10.19
N VAL A 224 21.55 -16.05 -9.02
CA VAL A 224 21.42 -14.87 -8.16
C VAL A 224 21.96 -13.63 -8.88
N ILE A 225 23.11 -13.72 -9.57
CA ILE A 225 23.66 -12.61 -10.37
C ILE A 225 22.71 -12.20 -11.48
N ASP A 226 22.16 -13.15 -12.23
CA ASP A 226 21.14 -12.89 -13.26
C ASP A 226 19.90 -12.22 -12.67
N GLY A 227 19.51 -12.60 -11.46
CA GLY A 227 18.40 -11.98 -10.73
C GLY A 227 18.58 -10.52 -10.34
N HIS A 228 19.83 -10.01 -10.43
CA HIS A 228 20.15 -8.60 -10.17
C HIS A 228 20.11 -7.73 -11.43
N VAL A 229 19.71 -8.27 -12.58
CA VAL A 229 19.67 -7.54 -13.83
C VAL A 229 18.25 -7.58 -14.41
N ILE A 230 17.72 -6.43 -14.75
CA ILE A 230 16.46 -6.28 -15.52
C ILE A 230 16.88 -5.99 -16.96
N PRO A 231 16.71 -6.94 -17.89
CA PRO A 231 17.17 -6.77 -19.25
C PRO A 231 16.23 -5.85 -20.06
N ASN A 232 16.80 -5.13 -21.01
CA ASN A 232 16.10 -4.28 -21.98
C ASN A 232 15.13 -3.26 -21.37
N THR A 233 15.35 -2.86 -20.12
CA THR A 233 14.53 -1.87 -19.42
C THR A 233 15.41 -1.01 -18.53
N VAL A 234 15.36 0.30 -18.76
CA VAL A 234 16.03 1.28 -17.88
C VAL A 234 15.00 1.88 -16.94
N ILE A 235 15.25 1.79 -15.65
CA ILE A 235 14.35 2.28 -14.61
C ILE A 235 15.09 3.27 -13.71
N PHE A 236 14.83 4.55 -13.88
CA PHE A 236 15.21 5.57 -12.92
C PHE A 236 14.13 5.68 -11.84
N THR A 237 14.52 6.01 -10.63
CA THR A 237 13.61 5.94 -9.46
C THR A 237 12.40 6.88 -9.53
N ALA A 238 12.51 8.04 -10.19
CA ALA A 238 11.40 8.96 -10.38
C ALA A 238 10.34 8.43 -11.37
N ALA A 239 10.79 7.66 -12.39
CA ALA A 239 9.92 7.05 -13.39
C ALA A 239 9.38 5.68 -12.94
N ALA A 240 9.95 5.09 -11.88
CA ALA A 240 9.57 3.77 -11.39
C ALA A 240 8.12 3.78 -10.90
N GLN A 241 7.32 2.86 -11.40
CA GLN A 241 5.97 2.63 -10.91
C GLN A 241 6.03 1.84 -9.61
N HIS A 242 5.11 2.16 -8.71
CA HIS A 242 5.04 1.47 -7.42
C HIS A 242 4.68 0.01 -7.63
N ASP A 243 5.59 -0.87 -7.23
CA ASP A 243 5.40 -2.33 -7.21
C ASP A 243 5.04 -2.97 -8.56
N ASP A 244 5.54 -2.41 -9.66
CA ASP A 244 5.38 -2.95 -11.01
C ASP A 244 6.45 -4.02 -11.28
N PRO A 245 6.09 -5.33 -11.33
CA PRO A 245 7.06 -6.41 -11.46
C PRO A 245 7.64 -6.48 -12.88
N LYS A 246 8.97 -6.45 -12.98
CA LYS A 246 9.73 -6.67 -14.20
C LYS A 246 10.43 -8.02 -14.14
N THR A 247 10.53 -8.72 -15.26
CA THR A 247 11.28 -9.97 -15.33
C THR A 247 12.77 -9.70 -15.19
N SER A 248 13.45 -10.46 -14.33
CA SER A 248 14.91 -10.43 -14.24
C SER A 248 15.54 -11.31 -15.32
N ALA A 249 16.87 -11.22 -15.48
CA ALA A 249 17.59 -12.14 -16.37
C ALA A 249 17.60 -13.60 -15.85
N ALA A 250 17.21 -13.82 -14.59
CA ALA A 250 17.03 -15.17 -14.01
C ALA A 250 15.62 -15.76 -14.28
N PHE A 251 14.77 -15.07 -15.04
CA PHE A 251 13.41 -15.56 -15.33
C PHE A 251 13.46 -16.62 -16.44
N GLU A 252 13.47 -17.88 -16.05
CA GLU A 252 13.53 -19.07 -16.92
C GLU A 252 12.38 -20.04 -16.58
N ASP A 253 12.24 -21.14 -17.34
CA ASP A 253 11.13 -22.10 -17.17
C ASP A 253 11.03 -22.70 -15.76
N LEU A 254 12.17 -23.00 -15.12
CA LEU A 254 12.26 -23.63 -13.81
C LEU A 254 12.52 -22.67 -12.66
N LEU A 255 12.85 -21.41 -12.95
CA LEU A 255 13.10 -20.37 -11.96
C LEU A 255 12.45 -19.07 -12.44
N LYS A 256 11.45 -18.58 -11.73
CA LYS A 256 10.73 -17.34 -12.11
C LYS A 256 10.97 -16.27 -11.07
N VAL A 257 11.82 -15.29 -11.42
CA VAL A 257 12.16 -14.16 -10.56
C VAL A 257 11.77 -12.85 -11.22
N THR A 258 10.97 -12.08 -10.49
CA THR A 258 10.64 -10.70 -10.87
C THR A 258 11.27 -9.72 -9.91
N VAL A 259 11.47 -8.50 -10.39
CA VAL A 259 12.01 -7.39 -9.61
C VAL A 259 11.09 -6.19 -9.74
N SER A 260 10.77 -5.53 -8.63
CA SER A 260 9.97 -4.31 -8.63
C SER A 260 10.54 -3.27 -7.66
N PHE A 261 10.15 -2.02 -7.89
CA PHE A 261 10.57 -0.87 -7.10
C PHE A 261 9.39 -0.33 -6.30
N PHE A 262 9.64 0.11 -5.07
CA PHE A 262 8.61 0.78 -4.29
C PHE A 262 9.23 1.84 -3.37
N LYS A 263 8.48 2.91 -3.17
CA LYS A 263 8.84 4.01 -2.28
C LYS A 263 8.03 3.89 -0.99
N GLN A 264 8.71 3.90 0.13
CA GLN A 264 8.06 3.99 1.44
C GLN A 264 7.62 5.42 1.75
N LYS A 265 6.67 5.58 2.67
CA LYS A 265 6.17 6.89 3.12
C LYS A 265 7.26 7.79 3.71
N ASN A 266 8.31 7.22 4.28
CA ASN A 266 9.49 7.93 4.77
C ASN A 266 10.41 8.48 3.66
N GLY A 267 10.06 8.26 2.39
CA GLY A 267 10.81 8.71 1.21
C GLY A 267 11.91 7.77 0.74
N LYS A 268 12.25 6.71 1.49
CA LYS A 268 13.24 5.72 1.09
C LYS A 268 12.74 4.84 -0.05
N MET A 269 13.63 4.54 -1.00
CA MET A 269 13.37 3.64 -2.12
C MET A 269 13.89 2.23 -1.80
N TYR A 270 13.07 1.26 -2.12
CA TYR A 270 13.40 -0.16 -2.00
C TYR A 270 13.21 -0.86 -3.33
N VAL A 271 13.99 -1.91 -3.51
CA VAL A 271 13.79 -2.90 -4.56
C VAL A 271 13.46 -4.24 -3.90
N LYS A 272 12.57 -4.99 -4.49
CA LYS A 272 12.26 -6.35 -4.08
C LYS A 272 12.46 -7.32 -5.24
N SER A 273 13.05 -8.47 -4.96
CA SER A 273 12.93 -9.65 -5.81
C SER A 273 11.80 -10.54 -5.29
N ASN A 274 11.00 -11.07 -6.19
CA ASN A 274 10.01 -12.08 -5.87
C ASN A 274 10.34 -13.36 -6.66
N THR A 275 10.77 -14.39 -5.97
CA THR A 275 10.94 -15.74 -6.53
C THR A 275 9.57 -16.41 -6.50
N ILE A 276 8.88 -16.39 -7.64
CA ILE A 276 7.52 -16.94 -7.83
C ILE A 276 7.58 -18.46 -7.93
N VAL A 277 8.56 -18.97 -8.68
CA VAL A 277 8.86 -20.39 -8.79
C VAL A 277 10.32 -20.55 -8.43
N GLY A 278 10.57 -21.31 -7.39
CA GLY A 278 11.90 -21.57 -6.85
C GLY A 278 12.44 -22.93 -7.25
N ASP A 279 13.72 -23.15 -7.00
CA ASP A 279 14.41 -24.44 -7.13
C ASP A 279 15.01 -24.88 -5.80
N ALA A 280 15.79 -25.97 -5.80
CA ALA A 280 16.40 -26.51 -4.59
C ALA A 280 17.36 -25.54 -3.86
N LYS A 281 17.92 -24.54 -4.56
CA LYS A 281 18.84 -23.53 -4.02
C LYS A 281 18.20 -22.16 -3.83
N HIS A 282 17.23 -21.83 -4.66
CA HIS A 282 16.56 -20.53 -4.68
C HIS A 282 15.11 -20.69 -4.25
N ARG A 283 14.87 -20.44 -2.97
CA ARG A 283 13.53 -20.61 -2.36
C ARG A 283 12.56 -19.53 -2.82
N GLU A 284 11.28 -19.92 -2.90
CA GLU A 284 10.18 -18.99 -3.16
C GLU A 284 10.03 -17.95 -2.06
N GLY A 285 9.63 -16.74 -2.46
CA GLY A 285 9.34 -15.63 -1.57
C GLY A 285 10.01 -14.34 -1.96
N VAL A 286 9.75 -13.32 -1.17
CA VAL A 286 10.20 -11.94 -1.41
C VAL A 286 11.45 -11.63 -0.58
N VAL A 287 12.45 -11.02 -1.24
CA VAL A 287 13.62 -10.42 -0.57
C VAL A 287 13.64 -8.92 -0.87
N LEU A 288 13.76 -8.11 0.19
CA LEU A 288 13.78 -6.65 0.13
C LEU A 288 15.19 -6.12 0.29
N ALA A 289 15.55 -5.10 -0.50
CA ALA A 289 16.79 -4.36 -0.34
C ALA A 289 16.54 -2.84 -0.46
N GLU A 290 17.07 -2.06 0.47
CA GLU A 290 17.07 -0.59 0.37
C GLU A 290 18.03 -0.15 -0.73
N ILE A 291 17.65 0.83 -1.54
CA ILE A 291 18.55 1.47 -2.51
C ILE A 291 19.34 2.53 -1.78
N VAL A 292 20.64 2.30 -1.62
CA VAL A 292 21.53 3.21 -0.90
C VAL A 292 22.10 4.32 -1.79
N LYS A 293 22.28 4.04 -3.09
CA LYS A 293 22.61 5.03 -4.12
C LYS A 293 21.85 4.69 -5.40
N ALA A 294 21.01 5.60 -5.82
CA ALA A 294 20.17 5.40 -7.01
C ALA A 294 20.74 6.10 -8.26
N ASN A 295 20.22 5.71 -9.43
CA ASN A 295 20.26 6.52 -10.66
C ASN A 295 21.66 6.80 -11.22
N ILE A 296 22.60 5.86 -11.11
CA ILE A 296 23.95 5.98 -11.67
C ILE A 296 23.88 5.64 -13.17
N PRO A 297 24.00 6.62 -14.07
CA PRO A 297 23.93 6.36 -15.51
C PRO A 297 25.21 5.69 -16.01
N VAL A 298 25.05 4.66 -16.84
CA VAL A 298 26.13 3.97 -17.54
C VAL A 298 25.81 3.83 -19.00
N SER A 299 26.81 3.54 -19.88
CA SER A 299 26.58 3.51 -21.33
C SER A 299 25.58 2.47 -21.81
N ASN A 300 25.30 1.43 -21.05
CA ASN A 300 24.35 0.36 -21.34
C ASN A 300 23.17 0.30 -20.32
N GLY A 301 22.87 1.40 -19.63
CA GLY A 301 21.72 1.47 -18.74
C GLY A 301 21.90 2.31 -17.48
N VAL A 302 21.33 1.84 -16.38
CA VAL A 302 21.40 2.48 -15.06
C VAL A 302 21.80 1.47 -13.99
N VAL A 303 22.64 1.91 -13.05
CA VAL A 303 23.02 1.12 -11.87
C VAL A 303 22.39 1.72 -10.63
N HIS A 304 21.85 0.85 -9.77
CA HIS A 304 21.43 1.19 -8.40
C HIS A 304 22.23 0.34 -7.40
N LEU A 305 22.83 0.99 -6.42
CA LEU A 305 23.51 0.31 -5.33
C LEU A 305 22.47 -0.04 -4.26
N ILE A 306 22.43 -1.31 -3.88
CA ILE A 306 21.46 -1.84 -2.93
C ILE A 306 22.12 -2.40 -1.68
N HIS A 307 21.44 -2.28 -0.53
CA HIS A 307 22.01 -2.63 0.76
C HIS A 307 22.37 -4.12 0.90
N ARG A 308 21.60 -5.03 0.29
CA ARG A 308 21.82 -6.48 0.35
C ARG A 308 21.52 -7.16 -0.96
N PRO A 309 22.10 -8.36 -1.23
CA PRO A 309 21.74 -9.11 -2.42
C PRO A 309 20.28 -9.57 -2.39
N LEU A 310 19.66 -9.59 -3.57
CA LEU A 310 18.33 -10.10 -3.86
C LEU A 310 18.34 -11.64 -3.94
N MET A 311 17.17 -12.29 -3.87
CA MET A 311 16.94 -13.74 -3.98
C MET A 311 17.55 -14.60 -2.85
N ILE A 312 18.34 -14.03 -1.97
CA ILE A 312 19.03 -14.78 -0.91
C ILE A 312 18.20 -14.75 0.38
N ILE A 313 17.71 -15.92 0.81
CA ILE A 313 17.00 -16.14 2.06
C ILE A 313 17.96 -16.86 3.01
N ASP A 314 18.65 -16.12 3.84
CA ASP A 314 19.75 -16.60 4.69
C ASP A 314 19.58 -16.26 6.17
N THR A 315 18.56 -15.47 6.51
CA THR A 315 18.30 -15.03 7.87
C THR A 315 17.04 -15.67 8.44
N THR A 316 16.99 -15.89 9.74
CA THR A 316 15.76 -16.19 10.47
C THR A 316 14.91 -14.92 10.62
N VAL A 317 13.65 -15.06 11.00
CA VAL A 317 12.77 -13.92 11.27
C VAL A 317 13.38 -12.98 12.31
N THR A 318 13.97 -13.52 13.38
CA THR A 318 14.62 -12.71 14.42
C THR A 318 15.83 -11.95 13.89
N GLN A 319 16.70 -12.62 13.11
CA GLN A 319 17.85 -11.96 12.49
C GLN A 319 17.40 -10.86 11.52
N PHE A 320 16.34 -11.10 10.75
CA PHE A 320 15.79 -10.09 9.87
C PHE A 320 15.25 -8.87 10.64
N LEU A 321 14.58 -9.06 11.77
CA LEU A 321 14.14 -7.96 12.63
C LEU A 321 15.34 -7.19 13.20
N GLN A 322 16.42 -7.87 13.60
CA GLN A 322 17.65 -7.26 14.07
C GLN A 322 18.38 -6.44 12.99
N GLU A 323 18.44 -6.94 11.74
CA GLU A 323 18.97 -6.17 10.60
C GLU A 323 18.20 -4.88 10.33
N ASN A 324 16.92 -4.86 10.66
CA ASN A 324 16.05 -3.69 10.52
C ASN A 324 16.10 -2.72 11.72
N ALA A 325 16.87 -3.04 12.78
CA ALA A 325 16.85 -2.32 14.05
C ALA A 325 17.36 -0.87 13.97
N GLU A 326 18.37 -0.58 13.15
CA GLU A 326 19.01 0.73 13.14
C GLU A 326 18.26 1.73 12.23
N ASN A 327 17.99 1.36 10.97
CA ASN A 327 17.45 2.27 9.96
C ASN A 327 16.36 1.64 9.08
N GLY A 328 15.95 0.39 9.37
CA GLY A 328 15.02 -0.37 8.56
C GLY A 328 13.55 0.05 8.73
N ALA A 329 12.72 -0.52 7.86
CA ALA A 329 11.27 -0.30 7.83
C ALA A 329 10.54 -0.77 9.09
N LEU A 330 11.17 -1.65 9.89
CA LEU A 330 10.61 -2.28 11.10
C LEU A 330 11.34 -1.87 12.37
N ARG A 331 12.14 -0.79 12.33
CA ARG A 331 12.91 -0.31 13.48
C ARG A 331 12.04 -0.16 14.74
N LYS A 332 10.88 0.50 14.59
CA LYS A 332 10.00 0.77 15.73
C LYS A 332 9.41 -0.51 16.33
N PHE A 333 9.05 -1.47 15.49
CA PHE A 333 8.56 -2.77 15.96
C PHE A 333 9.63 -3.51 16.78
N TYR A 334 10.86 -3.54 16.29
CA TYR A 334 11.99 -4.13 17.01
C TYR A 334 12.28 -3.40 18.34
N GLU A 335 12.31 -2.05 18.36
CA GLU A 335 12.47 -1.26 19.58
C GLU A 335 11.42 -1.64 20.63
N VAL A 336 10.12 -1.69 20.24
CA VAL A 336 9.03 -2.03 21.16
C VAL A 336 9.18 -3.44 21.72
N ILE A 337 9.62 -4.41 20.92
CA ILE A 337 9.91 -5.76 21.41
C ILE A 337 11.03 -5.73 22.46
N MET A 338 12.10 -5.01 22.22
CA MET A 338 13.24 -4.90 23.15
C MET A 338 12.88 -4.16 24.42
N ASP A 339 12.10 -3.07 24.33
CA ASP A 339 11.61 -2.29 25.50
C ASP A 339 10.71 -3.14 26.42
N ASN A 340 10.05 -4.17 25.87
CA ASN A 340 9.24 -5.11 26.62
C ASN A 340 10.02 -6.35 27.11
N GLY A 341 11.36 -6.28 27.12
CA GLY A 341 12.25 -7.26 27.73
C GLY A 341 12.72 -8.37 26.79
N GLY A 342 12.46 -8.27 25.48
CA GLY A 342 13.01 -9.19 24.47
C GLY A 342 12.41 -10.62 24.51
N ALA A 343 11.61 -10.99 25.50
CA ALA A 343 11.06 -12.36 25.64
C ALA A 343 10.26 -12.83 24.40
N VAL A 344 9.67 -11.88 23.67
CA VAL A 344 8.97 -12.18 22.41
C VAL A 344 9.92 -12.69 21.33
N LEU A 345 11.17 -12.20 21.29
CA LEU A 345 12.20 -12.73 20.37
C LEU A 345 12.59 -14.15 20.71
N ASP A 346 12.65 -14.50 22.01
CA ASP A 346 12.95 -15.86 22.48
C ASP A 346 11.80 -16.80 22.09
N ASP A 347 10.54 -16.34 22.23
CA ASP A 347 9.37 -17.06 21.78
C ASP A 347 9.43 -17.32 20.26
N ILE A 348 9.75 -16.31 19.44
CA ILE A 348 9.93 -16.44 17.98
C ILE A 348 11.06 -17.41 17.64
N ASN A 349 12.20 -17.35 18.34
CA ASN A 349 13.36 -18.22 18.11
C ASN A 349 13.07 -19.68 18.44
N SER A 350 12.15 -19.93 19.35
CA SER A 350 11.74 -21.29 19.73
C SER A 350 10.88 -21.98 18.65
N LEU A 351 10.32 -21.23 17.70
CA LEU A 351 9.43 -21.74 16.67
C LEU A 351 10.21 -22.20 15.43
N SER A 352 9.98 -23.43 15.01
CA SER A 352 10.52 -23.96 13.75
C SER A 352 9.88 -23.35 12.51
N GLU A 353 8.60 -22.97 12.61
CA GLU A 353 7.83 -22.29 11.57
C GLU A 353 7.07 -21.13 12.20
N VAL A 354 7.20 -19.93 11.58
CA VAL A 354 6.60 -18.72 12.12
C VAL A 354 6.19 -17.76 11.01
N THR A 355 5.08 -17.08 11.21
CA THR A 355 4.72 -15.92 10.40
C THR A 355 4.50 -14.71 11.31
N ILE A 356 5.14 -13.60 10.98
CA ILE A 356 5.02 -12.36 11.73
C ILE A 356 4.26 -11.33 10.90
N LEU A 357 3.27 -10.72 11.53
CA LEU A 357 2.62 -9.51 11.03
C LEU A 357 3.31 -8.31 11.65
N ALA A 358 4.32 -7.77 10.97
CA ALA A 358 5.17 -6.71 11.49
C ALA A 358 4.61 -5.32 11.16
N PRO A 359 4.17 -4.51 12.14
CA PRO A 359 3.75 -3.15 11.88
C PRO A 359 4.90 -2.28 11.35
N SER A 360 4.65 -1.53 10.27
CA SER A 360 5.61 -0.55 9.74
C SER A 360 5.93 0.53 10.77
N ASN A 361 6.99 1.29 10.55
CA ASN A 361 7.33 2.41 11.46
C ASN A 361 6.17 3.41 11.61
N GLU A 362 5.44 3.65 10.53
CA GLU A 362 4.31 4.57 10.48
C GLU A 362 3.10 4.08 11.26
N ALA A 363 2.93 2.75 11.38
CA ALA A 363 1.84 2.15 12.13
C ALA A 363 1.84 2.54 13.62
N TRP A 364 3.00 2.94 14.15
CA TRP A 364 3.20 3.34 15.55
C TRP A 364 2.87 4.80 15.84
N ASN A 365 2.45 5.59 14.86
CA ASN A 365 2.15 7.02 15.02
C ASN A 365 0.72 7.31 15.55
N SER A 366 -0.06 6.29 15.90
CA SER A 366 -1.40 6.47 16.46
C SER A 366 -1.37 7.05 17.88
N SER A 367 -2.25 8.01 18.19
CA SER A 367 -2.35 8.67 19.50
C SER A 367 -2.63 7.68 20.65
N ASN A 368 -3.34 6.60 20.38
CA ASN A 368 -3.72 5.60 21.39
C ASN A 368 -2.58 4.66 21.79
N ILE A 369 -1.55 4.55 20.96
CA ILE A 369 -0.40 3.68 21.20
C ILE A 369 0.35 4.06 22.46
N ASN A 370 0.53 5.35 22.73
CA ASN A 370 1.27 5.83 23.91
C ASN A 370 0.66 5.36 25.24
N ASN A 371 -0.64 5.15 25.29
CA ASN A 371 -1.32 4.63 26.49
C ASN A 371 -1.04 3.13 26.67
N VAL A 372 -0.99 2.40 25.56
CA VAL A 372 -0.75 0.95 25.57
C VAL A 372 0.72 0.62 25.83
N LEU A 373 1.66 1.42 25.32
CA LEU A 373 3.11 1.25 25.56
C LEU A 373 3.49 1.33 27.06
N ARG A 374 2.67 1.96 27.90
CA ARG A 374 2.90 2.04 29.34
C ARG A 374 2.51 0.77 30.10
N ASP A 375 1.65 -0.07 29.52
CA ASP A 375 1.22 -1.32 30.12
C ASP A 375 1.96 -2.51 29.46
N ARG A 376 3.00 -2.97 30.14
CA ARG A 376 3.85 -4.08 29.64
C ARG A 376 3.06 -5.39 29.41
N ASN A 377 2.08 -5.68 30.26
CA ASN A 377 1.31 -6.91 30.11
C ASN A 377 0.40 -6.84 28.89
N LYS A 378 -0.30 -5.73 28.70
CA LYS A 378 -1.13 -5.49 27.52
C LYS A 378 -0.28 -5.48 26.25
N MET A 379 0.89 -4.81 26.29
CA MET A 379 1.81 -4.77 25.15
C MET A 379 2.33 -6.17 24.78
N ARG A 380 2.68 -7.00 25.75
CA ARG A 380 3.09 -8.38 25.48
C ARG A 380 1.98 -9.19 24.80
N GLN A 381 0.73 -9.04 25.26
CA GLN A 381 -0.42 -9.71 24.60
C GLN A 381 -0.60 -9.24 23.16
N ILE A 382 -0.45 -7.93 22.93
CA ILE A 382 -0.49 -7.32 21.59
C ILE A 382 0.64 -7.87 20.72
N LEU A 383 1.89 -7.86 21.19
CA LEU A 383 3.01 -8.41 20.43
C LEU A 383 2.79 -9.88 20.07
N ASN A 384 2.29 -10.68 21.00
CA ASN A 384 1.98 -12.09 20.76
C ASN A 384 0.83 -12.28 19.75
N MET A 385 -0.09 -11.33 19.63
CA MET A 385 -1.13 -11.34 18.58
C MET A 385 -0.56 -11.23 17.17
N HIS A 386 0.63 -10.64 17.02
CA HIS A 386 1.30 -10.48 15.72
C HIS A 386 2.08 -11.73 15.27
N ILE A 387 2.05 -12.82 16.06
CA ILE A 387 2.85 -14.02 15.84
C ILE A 387 1.94 -15.22 15.57
N ILE A 388 2.16 -15.90 14.46
CA ILE A 388 1.45 -17.11 14.04
C ILE A 388 2.42 -18.28 14.03
N LYS A 389 2.04 -19.43 14.62
CA LYS A 389 2.83 -20.66 14.65
C LYS A 389 2.60 -21.52 13.39
N ASP A 390 2.78 -20.91 12.23
CA ASP A 390 2.68 -21.60 10.93
C ASP A 390 3.45 -20.79 9.90
N ARG A 391 3.90 -21.42 8.83
CA ARG A 391 4.53 -20.77 7.69
C ARG A 391 3.47 -20.40 6.66
N LEU A 392 2.91 -19.21 6.77
CA LEU A 392 1.81 -18.70 5.93
C LEU A 392 2.32 -17.68 4.92
N ASN A 393 2.32 -18.03 3.64
CA ASN A 393 2.41 -17.08 2.53
C ASN A 393 1.00 -16.69 2.04
N VAL A 394 0.93 -15.73 1.13
CA VAL A 394 -0.35 -15.25 0.56
C VAL A 394 -1.15 -16.37 -0.08
N ASP A 395 -0.49 -17.30 -0.77
CA ASP A 395 -1.17 -18.41 -1.45
C ASP A 395 -1.81 -19.38 -0.45
N LYS A 396 -1.12 -19.70 0.65
CA LYS A 396 -1.72 -20.49 1.74
C LYS A 396 -2.88 -19.77 2.42
N ILE A 397 -2.75 -18.46 2.64
CA ILE A 397 -3.85 -17.63 3.17
C ILE A 397 -5.04 -17.66 2.20
N ARG A 398 -4.80 -17.53 0.89
CA ARG A 398 -5.82 -17.59 -0.15
C ARG A 398 -6.50 -18.95 -0.22
N GLN A 399 -5.75 -20.04 -0.11
CA GLN A 399 -6.30 -21.40 -0.10
C GLN A 399 -7.21 -21.63 1.13
N LYS A 400 -6.81 -21.13 2.30
CA LYS A 400 -7.66 -21.16 3.51
C LYS A 400 -8.92 -20.29 3.34
N ASN A 401 -8.89 -19.32 2.43
CA ASN A 401 -9.97 -18.35 2.17
C ASN A 401 -10.99 -18.80 1.09
N ALA A 402 -10.80 -19.93 0.44
CA ALA A 402 -11.55 -20.32 -0.77
C ALA A 402 -13.08 -20.32 -0.62
N ASN A 403 -13.62 -20.22 0.60
CA ASN A 403 -15.06 -20.10 0.88
C ASN A 403 -15.43 -19.03 1.94
N LEU A 404 -14.47 -18.44 2.67
CA LEU A 404 -14.72 -17.56 3.84
C LEU A 404 -13.46 -16.82 4.27
N ILE A 405 -13.60 -15.81 5.14
CA ILE A 405 -12.50 -15.16 5.82
C ILE A 405 -11.69 -16.22 6.59
N ALA A 406 -10.39 -16.34 6.32
CA ALA A 406 -9.55 -17.30 6.99
C ALA A 406 -9.30 -16.90 8.44
N GLN A 407 -9.71 -17.73 9.37
CA GLN A 407 -9.41 -17.59 10.79
C GLN A 407 -8.11 -18.30 11.12
N VAL A 408 -7.15 -17.61 11.72
CA VAL A 408 -5.81 -18.14 12.03
C VAL A 408 -5.48 -17.88 13.50
N PRO A 409 -5.13 -18.93 14.28
CA PRO A 409 -4.75 -18.77 15.67
C PRO A 409 -3.38 -18.09 15.80
N THR A 410 -3.22 -17.27 16.83
CA THR A 410 -1.95 -16.63 17.19
C THR A 410 -1.24 -17.37 18.33
N VAL A 411 -0.03 -16.91 18.64
CA VAL A 411 0.70 -17.38 19.86
C VAL A 411 -0.03 -16.97 21.15
N ASN A 412 -0.79 -15.90 21.12
CA ASN A 412 -1.63 -15.49 22.22
C ASN A 412 -2.87 -16.41 22.27
N ASN A 413 -2.87 -17.35 23.19
CA ASN A 413 -3.93 -18.35 23.33
C ASN A 413 -5.33 -17.70 23.34
N ASN A 414 -6.24 -18.26 22.56
CA ASN A 414 -7.61 -17.77 22.35
C ASN A 414 -7.74 -16.45 21.56
N THR A 415 -6.68 -16.02 20.85
CA THR A 415 -6.74 -14.88 19.95
C THR A 415 -6.57 -15.35 18.52
N PHE A 416 -7.48 -14.90 17.65
CA PHE A 416 -7.50 -15.25 16.23
C PHE A 416 -7.31 -14.01 15.37
N LEU A 417 -6.71 -14.21 14.23
CA LEU A 417 -6.62 -13.23 13.15
C LEU A 417 -7.55 -13.63 12.02
N TYR A 418 -8.17 -12.64 11.41
CA TYR A 418 -9.12 -12.83 10.32
C TYR A 418 -8.57 -12.20 9.05
N PHE A 419 -8.14 -13.06 8.11
CA PHE A 419 -7.60 -12.60 6.84
C PHE A 419 -8.69 -12.49 5.78
N ASN A 420 -8.64 -11.41 5.01
CA ASN A 420 -9.48 -11.21 3.84
C ASN A 420 -8.59 -10.85 2.65
N VAL A 421 -8.67 -11.65 1.58
CA VAL A 421 -7.89 -11.46 0.34
C VAL A 421 -8.85 -11.11 -0.78
N ARG A 422 -8.67 -9.94 -1.39
CA ARG A 422 -9.49 -9.45 -2.52
C ARG A 422 -8.59 -9.19 -3.72
N GLY A 423 -9.17 -9.35 -4.92
CA GLY A 423 -8.46 -9.15 -6.18
C GLY A 423 -7.57 -10.33 -6.56
N GLU A 424 -6.97 -10.23 -7.74
CA GLU A 424 -6.08 -11.22 -8.32
C GLU A 424 -4.82 -10.54 -8.86
N GLY A 425 -3.71 -11.28 -8.92
CA GLY A 425 -2.45 -10.79 -9.47
C GLY A 425 -1.91 -9.57 -8.72
N SER A 426 -1.54 -8.53 -9.45
CA SER A 426 -1.01 -7.27 -8.92
C SER A 426 -2.01 -6.47 -8.09
N ASP A 427 -3.31 -6.68 -8.30
CA ASP A 427 -4.37 -5.93 -7.62
C ASP A 427 -4.84 -6.63 -6.33
N THR A 428 -4.08 -7.61 -5.86
CA THR A 428 -4.38 -8.34 -4.62
C THR A 428 -4.22 -7.41 -3.41
N VAL A 429 -5.31 -7.19 -2.70
CA VAL A 429 -5.33 -6.49 -1.41
C VAL A 429 -5.59 -7.50 -0.31
N ILE A 430 -4.69 -7.54 0.66
CA ILE A 430 -4.77 -8.42 1.82
C ILE A 430 -5.02 -7.55 3.04
N THR A 431 -6.10 -7.82 3.75
CA THR A 431 -6.37 -7.20 5.04
C THR A 431 -6.38 -8.27 6.12
N VAL A 432 -5.90 -7.92 7.30
CA VAL A 432 -5.94 -8.76 8.49
C VAL A 432 -6.61 -7.99 9.62
N GLU A 433 -7.51 -8.64 10.30
CA GLU A 433 -8.15 -8.10 11.50
C GLU A 433 -7.68 -8.86 12.73
N GLY A 434 -7.31 -8.12 13.77
CA GLY A 434 -6.93 -8.67 15.07
C GLY A 434 -7.17 -7.65 16.18
N GLY A 435 -7.87 -8.10 17.26
CA GLY A 435 -8.16 -7.24 18.39
C GLY A 435 -8.93 -5.97 18.05
N GLY A 436 -9.87 -6.04 17.09
CA GLY A 436 -10.67 -4.89 16.66
C GLY A 436 -10.01 -4.01 15.59
N VAL A 437 -8.78 -4.28 15.20
CA VAL A 437 -8.02 -3.48 14.23
C VAL A 437 -7.99 -4.15 12.89
N ASN A 438 -8.41 -3.44 11.83
CA ASN A 438 -8.19 -3.84 10.45
C ASN A 438 -6.87 -3.23 9.97
N ALA A 439 -5.90 -4.07 9.63
CA ALA A 439 -4.64 -3.67 9.05
C ALA A 439 -4.55 -4.15 7.61
N THR A 440 -3.93 -3.35 6.73
CA THR A 440 -3.61 -3.74 5.36
C THR A 440 -2.18 -4.27 5.31
N VAL A 441 -1.98 -5.38 4.62
CA VAL A 441 -0.64 -5.89 4.35
C VAL A 441 -0.02 -5.04 3.23
N VAL A 442 0.93 -4.19 3.59
CA VAL A 442 1.61 -3.29 2.64
C VAL A 442 2.77 -3.97 1.91
N GLN A 443 3.34 -5.02 2.51
CA GLN A 443 4.33 -5.88 1.89
C GLN A 443 4.14 -7.31 2.41
N ALA A 444 3.82 -8.21 1.50
CA ALA A 444 3.62 -9.63 1.81
C ALA A 444 4.87 -10.47 1.53
N ASP A 445 4.87 -11.68 2.09
CA ASP A 445 5.75 -12.80 1.74
C ASP A 445 7.26 -12.51 1.84
N VAL A 446 7.68 -11.60 2.75
CA VAL A 446 9.10 -11.41 3.02
C VAL A 446 9.67 -12.68 3.64
N ALA A 447 10.37 -13.46 2.82
CA ALA A 447 10.76 -14.82 3.15
C ALA A 447 11.98 -14.84 4.09
N GLN A 448 11.90 -15.72 5.09
CA GLN A 448 12.98 -16.03 6.03
C GLN A 448 13.19 -17.55 6.09
N THR A 449 14.32 -17.98 6.63
CA THR A 449 14.66 -19.41 6.68
C THR A 449 13.62 -20.23 7.47
N ASN A 450 13.06 -19.64 8.53
CA ASN A 450 12.05 -20.27 9.40
C ASN A 450 10.63 -19.72 9.21
N GLY A 451 10.36 -18.87 8.20
CA GLY A 451 9.01 -18.35 8.03
C GLY A 451 8.84 -17.18 7.09
N PHE A 452 7.81 -16.39 7.36
CA PHE A 452 7.50 -15.18 6.60
C PHE A 452 7.28 -13.98 7.51
N VAL A 453 7.56 -12.79 6.99
CA VAL A 453 7.18 -11.52 7.59
C VAL A 453 6.25 -10.79 6.60
N HIS A 454 5.06 -10.43 7.08
CA HIS A 454 4.15 -9.53 6.36
C HIS A 454 4.18 -8.18 7.04
N ILE A 455 4.50 -7.14 6.32
CA ILE A 455 4.52 -5.77 6.85
C ILE A 455 3.11 -5.20 6.76
N ILE A 456 2.59 -4.68 7.88
CA ILE A 456 1.23 -4.14 8.00
C ILE A 456 1.24 -2.66 8.37
N ASP A 457 0.16 -1.95 8.01
CA ASP A 457 0.03 -0.50 8.18
C ASP A 457 -0.54 -0.05 9.54
N HIS A 458 -1.03 -0.99 10.37
CA HIS A 458 -1.55 -0.71 11.72
C HIS A 458 -1.07 -1.74 12.74
N VAL A 459 -0.98 -1.34 14.01
CA VAL A 459 -0.70 -2.25 15.12
C VAL A 459 -1.99 -2.95 15.52
N LEU A 460 -2.03 -4.28 15.39
CA LEU A 460 -3.18 -5.08 15.80
C LEU A 460 -3.42 -4.97 17.31
N GLY A 461 -4.68 -4.98 17.74
CA GLY A 461 -5.03 -4.87 19.16
C GLY A 461 -4.91 -3.46 19.76
N VAL A 462 -4.64 -2.43 18.95
CA VAL A 462 -4.66 -1.01 19.36
C VAL A 462 -5.75 -0.27 18.59
N PRO A 463 -6.98 -0.20 19.10
CA PRO A 463 -8.11 0.38 18.38
C PRO A 463 -7.86 1.85 17.99
N TYR A 464 -8.18 2.21 16.75
CA TYR A 464 -8.05 3.55 16.21
C TYR A 464 -9.36 4.09 15.61
N THR A 465 -10.37 3.25 15.48
CA THR A 465 -11.70 3.61 14.95
C THR A 465 -12.78 3.54 16.02
N THR A 466 -13.85 4.32 15.85
CA THR A 466 -15.06 4.19 16.65
C THR A 466 -15.87 2.95 16.24
N VAL A 467 -16.90 2.62 17.01
CA VAL A 467 -17.86 1.55 16.66
C VAL A 467 -18.44 1.78 15.27
N LEU A 468 -18.77 3.02 14.90
CA LEU A 468 -19.21 3.35 13.55
C LEU A 468 -18.14 3.07 12.50
N GLY A 469 -16.92 3.55 12.69
CA GLY A 469 -15.83 3.35 11.72
C GLY A 469 -15.48 1.87 11.54
N LYS A 470 -15.54 1.08 12.62
CA LYS A 470 -15.35 -0.37 12.55
C LYS A 470 -16.48 -1.05 11.78
N LEU A 471 -17.73 -0.69 12.06
CA LEU A 471 -18.89 -1.23 11.36
C LEU A 471 -18.86 -0.93 9.86
N GLU A 472 -18.41 0.27 9.47
CA GLU A 472 -18.30 0.70 8.08
C GLU A 472 -17.19 -0.03 7.32
N SER A 473 -16.04 -0.24 7.96
CA SER A 473 -14.83 -0.80 7.33
C SER A 473 -14.80 -2.33 7.29
N ASP A 474 -15.59 -3.01 8.12
CA ASP A 474 -15.55 -4.46 8.26
C ASP A 474 -16.51 -5.15 7.29
N PRO A 475 -15.97 -5.95 6.33
CA PRO A 475 -16.78 -6.56 5.28
C PRO A 475 -17.79 -7.60 5.79
N MET A 476 -17.66 -8.09 7.04
CA MET A 476 -18.59 -9.07 7.61
C MET A 476 -19.86 -8.43 8.19
N MET A 477 -19.84 -7.14 8.42
CA MET A 477 -20.92 -6.38 9.06
C MET A 477 -21.60 -5.40 8.09
N SER A 478 -21.41 -5.61 6.79
CA SER A 478 -21.85 -4.67 5.76
C SER A 478 -23.38 -4.54 5.69
N ASP A 479 -24.13 -5.60 5.92
CA ASP A 479 -25.59 -5.56 5.92
C ASP A 479 -26.15 -4.83 7.15
N THR A 480 -25.55 -5.04 8.34
CA THR A 480 -25.87 -4.26 9.55
C THR A 480 -25.55 -2.77 9.34
N TYR A 481 -24.39 -2.45 8.74
CA TYR A 481 -24.02 -1.07 8.42
C TYR A 481 -25.03 -0.40 7.48
N LYS A 482 -25.40 -1.06 6.38
CA LYS A 482 -26.40 -0.55 5.42
C LYS A 482 -27.77 -0.32 6.08
N MET A 483 -28.22 -1.31 6.86
CA MET A 483 -29.48 -1.21 7.62
C MET A 483 -29.45 -0.03 8.58
N GLY A 484 -28.38 0.16 9.32
CA GLY A 484 -28.22 1.27 10.25
C GLY A 484 -28.11 2.63 9.55
N LYS A 485 -27.54 2.66 8.34
CA LYS A 485 -27.40 3.89 7.54
C LYS A 485 -28.75 4.42 7.06
N PHE A 486 -29.59 3.60 6.40
CA PHE A 486 -30.88 4.07 5.91
C PHE A 486 -31.90 4.32 7.01
N SER A 487 -31.76 3.67 8.18
CA SER A 487 -32.61 3.87 9.35
C SER A 487 -32.16 5.02 10.26
N HIS A 488 -31.07 5.70 9.94
CA HIS A 488 -30.44 6.73 10.77
C HIS A 488 -30.04 6.23 12.18
N PHE A 489 -29.82 4.93 12.32
CA PHE A 489 -29.35 4.34 13.57
C PHE A 489 -27.86 4.62 13.79
N ASN A 490 -27.05 4.58 12.71
CA ASN A 490 -25.60 4.71 12.78
C ASN A 490 -25.12 6.06 13.29
N ASP A 491 -25.93 7.13 13.20
CA ASP A 491 -25.57 8.49 13.57
C ASP A 491 -25.10 8.61 15.02
N GLN A 492 -25.62 7.76 15.92
CA GLN A 492 -25.24 7.73 17.34
C GLN A 492 -23.92 7.01 17.62
N LEU A 493 -23.47 6.08 16.75
CA LEU A 493 -22.35 5.18 17.00
C LEU A 493 -20.98 5.89 16.97
N ASN A 494 -20.93 7.13 16.49
CA ASN A 494 -19.71 7.93 16.49
C ASN A 494 -19.50 8.76 17.77
N ASN A 495 -20.44 8.69 18.73
CA ASN A 495 -20.35 9.45 19.97
C ASN A 495 -19.26 8.88 20.88
N THR A 496 -18.23 9.69 21.16
CA THR A 496 -17.07 9.31 22.01
C THR A 496 -17.31 9.56 23.51
N GLN A 497 -18.42 10.20 23.88
CA GLN A 497 -18.79 10.45 25.27
C GLN A 497 -19.56 9.28 25.91
N ARG A 498 -19.96 8.29 25.12
CA ARG A 498 -20.66 7.10 25.56
C ARG A 498 -19.80 5.85 25.30
N ARG A 499 -20.07 4.80 26.07
CA ARG A 499 -19.48 3.49 25.89
C ARG A 499 -20.53 2.52 25.36
N PHE A 500 -20.18 1.82 24.29
CA PHE A 500 -21.08 0.91 23.62
C PHE A 500 -20.62 -0.54 23.79
N THR A 501 -21.60 -1.43 24.01
CA THR A 501 -21.43 -2.87 23.80
C THR A 501 -22.46 -3.27 22.72
N TYR A 502 -21.97 -3.58 21.53
CA TYR A 502 -22.80 -3.80 20.37
C TYR A 502 -22.72 -5.23 19.87
N PHE A 503 -23.84 -5.96 19.93
CA PHE A 503 -23.96 -7.29 19.41
C PHE A 503 -24.33 -7.23 17.92
N VAL A 504 -23.36 -7.36 17.03
CA VAL A 504 -23.57 -7.14 15.59
C VAL A 504 -23.76 -8.45 14.86
N PRO A 505 -24.93 -8.70 14.25
CA PRO A 505 -25.11 -9.86 13.40
C PRO A 505 -24.23 -9.72 12.15
N ARG A 506 -23.43 -10.77 11.86
CA ARG A 506 -22.69 -10.82 10.59
C ARG A 506 -23.62 -11.03 9.40
N ASP A 507 -23.16 -10.70 8.19
CA ASP A 507 -23.95 -10.79 6.95
C ASP A 507 -24.58 -12.18 6.76
N LYS A 508 -23.82 -13.26 7.06
CA LYS A 508 -24.37 -14.64 7.10
C LYS A 508 -25.50 -14.85 8.12
N GLY A 509 -25.45 -14.14 9.25
CA GLY A 509 -26.52 -14.17 10.25
C GLY A 509 -27.82 -13.60 9.70
N TRP A 510 -27.73 -12.49 8.93
CA TRP A 510 -28.87 -11.94 8.23
C TRP A 510 -29.40 -12.86 7.12
N GLN A 511 -28.51 -13.51 6.34
CA GLN A 511 -28.89 -14.50 5.33
C GLN A 511 -29.64 -15.69 5.92
N LYS A 512 -29.30 -16.15 7.13
CA LYS A 512 -30.06 -17.19 7.83
C LYS A 512 -31.51 -16.73 8.14
N THR A 513 -31.71 -15.46 8.47
CA THR A 513 -33.07 -14.93 8.71
C THR A 513 -33.91 -14.88 7.45
N GLU A 514 -33.31 -14.81 6.27
CA GLU A 514 -34.04 -14.91 4.99
C GLU A 514 -34.70 -16.28 4.83
N LEU A 515 -34.06 -17.34 5.34
CA LEU A 515 -34.61 -18.69 5.31
C LEU A 515 -35.67 -18.90 6.40
N ASP A 516 -35.41 -18.40 7.63
CA ASP A 516 -36.30 -18.63 8.78
C ASP A 516 -37.53 -17.71 8.75
N TYR A 517 -37.35 -16.45 8.35
CA TYR A 517 -38.40 -15.40 8.35
C TYR A 517 -38.32 -14.53 7.08
N PRO A 518 -38.63 -15.09 5.88
CA PRO A 518 -38.43 -14.37 4.60
C PRO A 518 -39.15 -13.03 4.52
N SER A 519 -40.37 -12.96 5.04
CA SER A 519 -41.16 -11.73 5.04
C SER A 519 -40.56 -10.64 5.94
N ALA A 520 -40.11 -11.03 7.14
CA ALA A 520 -39.48 -10.10 8.07
C ALA A 520 -38.13 -9.62 7.53
N HIS A 521 -37.29 -10.53 7.03
CA HIS A 521 -36.01 -10.20 6.41
C HIS A 521 -36.17 -9.18 5.29
N LYS A 522 -37.04 -9.45 4.30
CA LYS A 522 -37.29 -8.54 3.18
C LYS A 522 -37.70 -7.14 3.65
N LYS A 523 -38.62 -7.05 4.63
CA LYS A 523 -39.05 -5.76 5.18
C LYS A 523 -37.94 -5.00 5.86
N LEU A 524 -37.07 -5.67 6.65
CA LEU A 524 -35.96 -5.03 7.37
C LEU A 524 -34.95 -4.37 6.45
N PHE A 525 -34.81 -4.83 5.20
CA PHE A 525 -33.92 -4.25 4.20
C PHE A 525 -34.64 -3.24 3.26
N MET A 526 -35.89 -2.90 3.55
CA MET A 526 -36.67 -1.87 2.81
C MET A 526 -36.75 -0.56 3.59
N GLN A 527 -36.53 0.55 2.91
CA GLN A 527 -36.54 1.89 3.52
C GLN A 527 -37.88 2.23 4.18
N ASP A 528 -38.98 1.74 3.64
CA ASP A 528 -40.34 1.94 4.20
C ASP A 528 -40.48 1.34 5.62
N PHE A 529 -39.60 0.41 5.99
CA PHE A 529 -39.61 -0.24 7.29
C PHE A 529 -38.43 0.22 8.19
N ALA A 530 -37.81 1.37 7.89
CA ALA A 530 -36.66 1.92 8.63
C ALA A 530 -36.89 2.01 10.15
N TYR A 531 -38.12 2.25 10.60
CA TYR A 531 -38.50 2.26 12.01
C TYR A 531 -38.26 0.89 12.68
N HIS A 532 -38.67 -0.20 12.02
CA HIS A 532 -38.50 -1.55 12.55
C HIS A 532 -37.00 -1.94 12.55
N SER A 533 -36.30 -1.62 11.48
CA SER A 533 -34.84 -1.84 11.37
C SER A 533 -34.09 -1.12 12.48
N LYS A 534 -34.42 0.15 12.72
CA LYS A 534 -33.87 0.94 13.80
C LYS A 534 -34.16 0.33 15.17
N SER A 535 -35.39 -0.08 15.42
CA SER A 535 -35.81 -0.67 16.71
C SER A 535 -35.07 -1.97 17.00
N ILE A 536 -34.83 -2.80 15.98
CA ILE A 536 -34.05 -4.03 16.14
C ILE A 536 -32.58 -3.73 16.40
N LEU A 537 -31.97 -2.80 15.65
CA LEU A 537 -30.57 -2.41 15.89
C LEU A 537 -30.39 -1.77 17.27
N GLU A 538 -31.34 -0.96 17.74
CA GLU A 538 -31.34 -0.40 19.10
C GLU A 538 -31.38 -1.48 20.19
N ARG A 539 -32.05 -2.63 19.98
CA ARG A 539 -32.03 -3.79 20.88
C ARG A 539 -30.64 -4.43 20.99
N HIS A 540 -29.90 -4.42 19.90
CA HIS A 540 -28.54 -5.01 19.86
C HIS A 540 -27.47 -4.11 20.50
N LEU A 541 -27.78 -2.84 20.79
CA LEU A 541 -26.85 -1.85 21.28
C LEU A 541 -27.07 -1.54 22.76
N ALA A 542 -26.18 -2.04 23.61
CA ALA A 542 -26.14 -1.64 25.01
C ALA A 542 -25.33 -0.34 25.17
N ILE A 543 -25.83 0.58 25.99
CA ILE A 543 -25.24 1.88 26.26
C ILE A 543 -25.05 2.03 27.78
N SER A 544 -23.80 2.15 28.23
CA SER A 544 -23.49 2.28 29.65
C SER A 544 -22.20 3.10 29.85
N ASP A 545 -21.75 3.24 31.09
CA ASP A 545 -20.51 3.94 31.44
C ASP A 545 -19.26 3.13 31.09
N LYS A 546 -19.40 1.83 30.85
CA LYS A 546 -18.32 0.93 30.47
C LYS A 546 -18.80 -0.06 29.41
N GLU A 547 -17.86 -0.55 28.60
CA GLU A 547 -18.03 -1.69 27.72
C GLU A 547 -17.94 -3.01 28.49
N TYR A 548 -18.62 -4.05 28.00
CA TYR A 548 -18.61 -5.39 28.60
C TYR A 548 -17.94 -6.39 27.66
N THR A 549 -16.88 -7.03 28.16
CA THR A 549 -16.23 -8.15 27.44
C THR A 549 -17.08 -9.41 27.56
N MET A 550 -16.86 -10.41 26.69
CA MET A 550 -17.54 -11.71 26.82
C MET A 550 -17.26 -12.37 28.17
N LYS A 551 -16.04 -12.23 28.71
CA LYS A 551 -15.69 -12.73 30.04
C LYS A 551 -16.49 -12.06 31.14
N ASP A 552 -16.71 -10.74 31.06
CA ASP A 552 -17.56 -10.02 32.01
C ASP A 552 -19.00 -10.54 31.95
N LEU A 553 -19.52 -10.73 30.72
CA LEU A 553 -20.89 -11.19 30.50
C LEU A 553 -21.10 -12.64 30.99
N VAL A 554 -20.12 -13.52 30.80
CA VAL A 554 -20.14 -14.90 31.36
C VAL A 554 -20.16 -14.83 32.87
N LYS A 555 -19.27 -14.05 33.48
CA LYS A 555 -19.20 -13.90 34.93
C LYS A 555 -20.53 -13.42 35.52
N PHE A 556 -21.10 -12.34 34.96
CA PHE A 556 -22.40 -11.83 35.41
C PHE A 556 -23.55 -12.84 35.21
N SER A 557 -23.52 -13.60 34.09
CA SER A 557 -24.49 -14.65 33.84
C SER A 557 -24.41 -15.77 34.85
N GLN A 558 -23.21 -16.14 35.31
CA GLN A 558 -22.97 -17.13 36.35
C GLN A 558 -23.44 -16.64 37.73
N GLU A 559 -23.21 -15.36 38.06
CA GLU A 559 -23.58 -14.77 39.35
C GLU A 559 -25.09 -14.53 39.49
N SER A 560 -25.77 -14.12 38.41
CA SER A 560 -27.16 -13.64 38.47
C SER A 560 -28.14 -14.43 37.62
N GLY A 561 -27.69 -15.49 36.92
CA GLY A 561 -28.51 -16.30 36.00
C GLY A 561 -28.75 -15.66 34.64
N SER A 562 -28.77 -14.32 34.57
CA SER A 562 -28.85 -13.56 33.33
C SER A 562 -28.26 -12.16 33.53
N VAL A 563 -27.86 -11.52 32.45
CA VAL A 563 -27.36 -10.13 32.42
C VAL A 563 -28.41 -9.24 31.80
N VAL A 564 -28.71 -8.13 32.48
CA VAL A 564 -29.62 -7.10 31.96
C VAL A 564 -28.80 -5.88 31.58
N LEU A 565 -28.73 -5.58 30.28
CA LEU A 565 -27.95 -4.48 29.72
C LEU A 565 -28.90 -3.33 29.32
N PRO A 566 -28.61 -2.07 29.67
CA PRO A 566 -29.43 -0.94 29.27
C PRO A 566 -29.25 -0.69 27.76
N THR A 567 -30.34 -0.62 27.01
CA THR A 567 -30.37 -0.24 25.58
C THR A 567 -30.98 1.13 25.41
N PHE A 568 -31.06 1.61 24.18
CA PHE A 568 -31.61 2.96 23.92
C PHE A 568 -33.09 3.12 24.34
N ARG A 569 -33.91 2.07 24.17
CA ARG A 569 -35.36 2.10 24.49
C ARG A 569 -35.72 1.35 25.75
N ASP A 570 -35.09 0.19 25.92
CA ASP A 570 -35.49 -0.80 26.93
C ASP A 570 -34.22 -1.37 27.59
N SER A 571 -34.30 -2.61 27.99
CA SER A 571 -33.18 -3.40 28.47
C SER A 571 -33.06 -4.71 27.68
N LEU A 572 -31.85 -5.13 27.39
CA LEU A 572 -31.53 -6.41 26.80
C LEU A 572 -31.20 -7.43 27.90
N SER A 573 -32.04 -8.44 28.08
CA SER A 573 -31.76 -9.55 28.98
C SER A 573 -31.19 -10.73 28.18
N ILE A 574 -29.94 -11.11 28.49
CA ILE A 574 -29.26 -12.24 27.87
C ILE A 574 -28.57 -13.08 28.92
N ARG A 575 -28.30 -14.33 28.58
CA ARG A 575 -27.39 -15.21 29.33
C ARG A 575 -26.23 -15.57 28.41
N VAL A 576 -25.01 -15.44 28.90
CA VAL A 576 -23.81 -15.79 28.13
C VAL A 576 -23.14 -16.99 28.81
N GLU A 577 -22.85 -18.00 28.03
CA GLU A 577 -22.18 -19.22 28.47
C GLU A 577 -20.89 -19.41 27.65
N GLU A 578 -19.87 -19.99 28.30
CA GLU A 578 -18.67 -20.50 27.64
C GLU A 578 -18.83 -22.01 27.53
N GLU A 579 -19.05 -22.52 26.32
CA GLU A 579 -19.13 -23.95 26.06
C GLU A 579 -17.72 -24.48 25.76
N ALA A 580 -17.24 -25.51 26.48
CA ALA A 580 -15.97 -26.17 26.19
C ALA A 580 -16.05 -26.81 24.79
N GLY A 581 -15.47 -26.17 23.79
CA GLY A 581 -15.38 -26.75 22.45
C GLY A 581 -14.49 -27.98 22.48
N HIS A 582 -15.00 -29.11 22.05
CA HIS A 582 -14.17 -30.26 21.73
C HIS A 582 -13.33 -29.91 20.50
N LEU A 583 -12.05 -29.57 20.72
CA LEU A 583 -11.03 -29.31 19.70
C LEU A 583 -10.74 -30.53 18.77
N HIS A 584 -11.54 -31.60 18.84
CA HIS A 584 -11.27 -32.87 18.17
C HIS A 584 -12.39 -33.38 17.25
N ASP A 585 -13.38 -32.56 16.91
CA ASP A 585 -14.29 -32.97 15.84
C ASP A 585 -13.70 -32.56 14.48
N GLU A 586 -13.15 -33.52 13.74
CA GLU A 586 -12.60 -33.39 12.38
C GLU A 586 -13.62 -32.82 11.37
N TYR A 587 -14.89 -32.68 11.77
CA TYR A 587 -16.01 -32.14 10.97
C TYR A 587 -16.64 -30.86 11.55
N ALA A 588 -16.21 -30.39 12.74
CA ALA A 588 -16.67 -29.10 13.25
C ALA A 588 -15.98 -28.00 12.47
N SER A 589 -16.75 -27.27 11.65
CA SER A 589 -16.26 -26.07 10.95
C SER A 589 -15.56 -25.15 11.97
N HIS A 590 -14.36 -24.67 11.67
CA HIS A 590 -13.47 -23.84 12.49
C HIS A 590 -14.04 -22.45 12.83
N GLU A 591 -15.35 -22.31 13.00
CA GLU A 591 -16.06 -21.04 13.12
C GLU A 591 -16.49 -20.68 14.55
N TRP A 592 -16.05 -21.43 15.58
CA TRP A 592 -16.61 -21.25 16.92
C TRP A 592 -15.57 -20.77 17.95
N THR A 593 -15.93 -19.71 18.70
CA THR A 593 -15.07 -19.09 19.72
C THR A 593 -15.31 -19.60 21.13
N GLY A 594 -16.28 -20.48 21.34
CA GLY A 594 -16.65 -21.00 22.66
C GLY A 594 -17.70 -20.17 23.40
N TYR A 595 -18.11 -19.00 22.90
CA TYR A 595 -19.13 -18.20 23.56
C TYR A 595 -20.49 -18.33 22.87
N VAL A 596 -21.55 -18.51 23.70
CA VAL A 596 -22.95 -18.63 23.27
C VAL A 596 -23.80 -17.63 24.03
N ILE A 597 -24.60 -16.87 23.33
CA ILE A 597 -25.61 -15.97 23.88
C ILE A 597 -26.96 -16.69 23.84
N ILE A 598 -27.63 -16.76 24.98
CA ILE A 598 -28.99 -17.28 25.11
C ILE A 598 -29.92 -16.07 25.24
N TRP A 599 -30.79 -15.89 24.24
CA TRP A 599 -31.80 -14.83 24.19
C TRP A 599 -33.15 -15.44 23.79
N ASN A 600 -34.16 -15.23 24.60
CA ASN A 600 -35.52 -15.80 24.39
C ASN A 600 -35.50 -17.29 24.02
N TYR A 601 -34.73 -18.07 24.79
CA TYR A 601 -34.53 -19.52 24.59
C TYR A 601 -33.76 -19.91 23.30
N LYS A 602 -33.33 -18.96 22.50
CA LYS A 602 -32.51 -19.19 21.31
C LYS A 602 -31.03 -19.14 21.70
N LYS A 603 -30.25 -20.13 21.24
CA LYS A 603 -28.80 -20.15 21.34
C LYS A 603 -28.22 -19.45 20.11
N ILE A 604 -27.38 -18.43 20.31
CA ILE A 604 -26.75 -17.65 19.27
C ILE A 604 -25.24 -17.69 19.50
N ASN A 605 -24.49 -18.24 18.56
CA ASN A 605 -23.05 -18.33 18.66
C ASN A 605 -22.40 -16.95 18.47
N VAL A 606 -21.37 -16.67 19.25
CA VAL A 606 -20.51 -15.51 19.06
C VAL A 606 -19.40 -15.91 18.11
N TYR A 607 -19.43 -15.32 16.92
CA TYR A 607 -18.41 -15.60 15.89
C TYR A 607 -17.09 -14.92 16.20
N ARG A 608 -17.15 -13.63 16.61
CA ARG A 608 -15.97 -12.84 16.92
C ARG A 608 -16.24 -12.01 18.17
N PRO A 609 -15.69 -12.40 19.31
CA PRO A 609 -15.85 -11.69 20.57
C PRO A 609 -14.89 -10.49 20.66
N ASP A 610 -15.20 -9.55 21.51
CA ASP A 610 -14.31 -8.52 22.04
C ASP A 610 -13.56 -7.70 20.98
N VAL A 611 -14.28 -7.29 19.92
CA VAL A 611 -13.75 -6.38 18.89
C VAL A 611 -13.69 -4.96 19.47
N GLU A 612 -12.53 -4.57 19.99
CA GLU A 612 -12.32 -3.28 20.67
C GLU A 612 -12.41 -2.10 19.69
N CYS A 613 -13.09 -1.03 20.10
CA CYS A 613 -13.20 0.25 19.40
C CYS A 613 -12.87 1.40 20.37
N THR A 614 -12.61 2.60 19.86
CA THR A 614 -12.24 3.75 20.71
C THR A 614 -13.36 4.21 21.65
N ASN A 615 -14.62 3.91 21.34
CA ASN A 615 -15.80 4.27 22.13
C ASN A 615 -16.68 3.07 22.52
N GLY A 616 -16.18 1.84 22.46
CA GLY A 616 -16.93 0.66 22.85
C GLY A 616 -16.34 -0.64 22.35
N ILE A 617 -17.15 -1.68 22.40
CA ILE A 617 -16.80 -3.05 22.00
C ILE A 617 -17.90 -3.63 21.11
N ILE A 618 -17.51 -4.38 20.09
CA ILE A 618 -18.43 -5.12 19.22
C ILE A 618 -18.27 -6.62 19.49
N HIS A 619 -19.38 -7.33 19.61
CA HIS A 619 -19.43 -8.79 19.56
C HIS A 619 -20.14 -9.22 18.30
N VAL A 620 -19.44 -9.84 17.36
CA VAL A 620 -20.03 -10.31 16.10
C VAL A 620 -20.73 -11.64 16.37
N ILE A 621 -22.03 -11.69 16.07
CA ILE A 621 -22.90 -12.83 16.36
C ILE A 621 -23.45 -13.48 15.09
N ASP A 622 -23.75 -14.78 15.17
CA ASP A 622 -24.18 -15.61 14.04
C ASP A 622 -25.65 -15.48 13.67
N TYR A 623 -26.44 -14.83 14.51
CA TYR A 623 -27.86 -14.66 14.27
C TYR A 623 -28.34 -13.38 14.98
N PRO A 624 -29.26 -12.58 14.40
CA PRO A 624 -29.78 -11.39 15.05
C PRO A 624 -30.71 -11.75 16.22
N LEU A 625 -30.78 -10.83 17.21
CA LEU A 625 -31.76 -10.87 18.29
C LEU A 625 -33.15 -10.48 17.73
N LEU A 626 -33.75 -11.39 16.98
CA LEU A 626 -34.94 -11.17 16.17
C LEU A 626 -35.98 -12.26 16.38
N GLU A 627 -37.25 -11.83 16.48
CA GLU A 627 -38.43 -12.69 16.42
C GLU A 627 -39.33 -12.25 15.27
N GLU A 628 -40.11 -13.15 14.70
CA GLU A 628 -41.01 -12.84 13.56
C GLU A 628 -42.00 -11.72 13.88
N LYS A 629 -42.51 -11.67 15.12
CA LYS A 629 -43.41 -10.63 15.61
C LYS A 629 -42.84 -9.21 15.62
N ASP A 630 -41.51 -9.05 15.59
CA ASP A 630 -40.87 -7.73 15.63
C ASP A 630 -41.09 -6.90 14.37
N VAL A 631 -41.53 -7.53 13.27
CA VAL A 631 -41.73 -6.91 11.96
C VAL A 631 -43.17 -7.13 11.45
N VAL A 632 -44.09 -7.36 12.37
CA VAL A 632 -45.51 -7.43 12.03
C VAL A 632 -46.03 -6.02 11.85
N VAL A 633 -46.34 -5.63 10.62
CA VAL A 633 -47.17 -4.48 10.35
C VAL A 633 -48.55 -4.85 10.86
N ALA A 634 -49.10 -4.09 11.80
CA ALA A 634 -50.50 -4.22 12.16
C ALA A 634 -51.30 -4.00 10.86
N GLY A 635 -51.65 -5.09 10.21
CA GLY A 635 -52.37 -5.09 8.96
C GLY A 635 -53.81 -4.67 9.24
N GLY A 636 -54.19 -3.57 8.59
CA GLY A 636 -55.57 -3.16 8.48
C GLY A 636 -56.13 -2.55 9.76
N SER A 637 -56.45 -1.26 9.71
CA SER A 637 -57.45 -0.71 10.57
C SER A 637 -58.61 -1.70 10.63
N TYR A 638 -58.76 -2.40 11.75
CA TYR A 638 -60.11 -2.84 12.15
C TYR A 638 -60.92 -1.56 12.16
N LEU A 639 -61.74 -1.35 11.14
CA LEU A 639 -62.84 -0.40 11.26
C LEU A 639 -63.56 -0.86 12.51
N PRO A 640 -63.65 -0.04 13.56
CA PRO A 640 -64.40 -0.45 14.75
C PRO A 640 -65.78 -0.89 14.25
N GLU A 641 -66.33 -1.98 14.82
CA GLU A 641 -67.66 -2.53 14.44
C GLU A 641 -68.76 -1.45 14.37
N SER A 642 -68.56 -0.37 15.12
CA SER A 642 -69.38 0.85 15.02
C SER A 642 -69.41 1.54 13.63
N SER A 643 -68.29 1.46 12.87
CA SER A 643 -68.24 2.06 11.51
C SER A 643 -68.93 1.20 10.46
N ILE A 644 -68.92 -0.13 10.64
CA ILE A 644 -69.65 -1.07 9.77
C ILE A 644 -71.19 -0.86 9.99
N CYS A 645 -71.58 -0.68 11.24
CA CYS A 645 -72.98 -0.37 11.57
C CYS A 645 -73.44 0.96 10.98
N ILE A 646 -72.63 2.00 10.95
CA ILE A 646 -72.97 3.31 10.35
C ILE A 646 -73.03 3.21 8.82
N ILE A 647 -72.21 2.44 8.16
CA ILE A 647 -72.19 2.20 6.71
C ILE A 647 -73.48 1.40 6.32
N LEU A 648 -73.81 0.35 7.07
CA LEU A 648 -75.00 -0.44 6.88
C LEU A 648 -76.27 0.39 7.14
N ALA A 649 -76.30 1.22 8.20
CA ALA A 649 -77.42 2.13 8.47
C ALA A 649 -77.62 3.16 7.37
N ASN A 650 -76.58 3.74 6.81
CA ASN A 650 -76.67 4.65 5.67
C ASN A 650 -77.09 3.96 4.37
N LEU A 651 -76.69 2.73 4.11
CA LEU A 651 -77.15 1.95 2.96
C LEU A 651 -78.60 1.60 3.07
N ILE A 652 -79.10 1.26 4.27
CA ILE A 652 -80.55 1.01 4.53
C ILE A 652 -81.34 2.28 4.37
N MET A 653 -80.90 3.43 4.85
CA MET A 653 -81.56 4.71 4.67
C MET A 653 -81.64 5.11 3.19
N ILE A 654 -80.62 4.88 2.38
CA ILE A 654 -80.62 5.17 0.94
C ILE A 654 -81.61 4.25 0.17
N THR A 655 -81.70 2.97 0.59
CA THR A 655 -82.67 2.03 -0.03
C THR A 655 -84.07 2.33 0.36
N VAL A 656 -84.36 2.71 1.61
CA VAL A 656 -85.74 3.13 2.03
C VAL A 656 -86.13 4.43 1.37
N ALA A 657 -85.25 5.41 1.20
CA ALA A 657 -85.52 6.64 0.49
C ALA A 657 -85.81 6.45 -1.03
N LYS A 658 -85.25 5.37 -1.65
CA LYS A 658 -85.59 5.01 -3.03
C LYS A 658 -86.84 4.22 -3.21
N PHE A 659 -87.49 3.72 -2.13
CA PHE A 659 -88.73 3.04 -2.16
C PHE A 659 -89.93 3.98 -1.77
N LEU A 660 -89.62 5.17 -1.24
CA LEU A 660 -90.61 6.17 -0.83
C LEU A 660 -90.73 7.35 -1.83
N ASN A 661 -90.00 7.35 -2.92
CA ASN A 661 -90.17 8.17 -4.10
C ASN A 661 -90.48 7.22 -5.27
#